data_f2ee0094d1bc9a5682f89856488610a7
#
_entry.id   f2ee0094d1bc9a5682f89856488610a7
#
_cell.length_a   1.000
_cell.length_b   1.000
_cell.length_c   1.000
_cell.angle_alpha   90.00
_cell.angle_beta   90.00
_cell.angle_gamma   90.00
#
_symmetry.space_group_name_H-M   'P 1'
#
loop_
_entity.id
_entity.type
_entity.pdbx_description
1 polymer ?
#
loop_
_entity_poly.entity_id
_entity_poly.type
_entity_poly.pdbx_seq_one_letter_code
_entity_poly.pdbx_strand_id
1 'polypeptide(L)'
;MSKKYVYLFSEGNASMRELLGGKGANLAEMSNIGLPVPQGFTITTEACTQYYADGRKINDEIMAEIMKNVEKMEELNGKKFGDLTNPLLVSVRSGARASMPGMMDTILNLGLNDEVVKAMIAGNPDPKFERFVYDSYRRFIQMFSDVVMEVGKKYFEQLIDAMKAQKGVTYDIELTAADLKELAEQFKAEYKKQIGSDFPSDPKVQLYEAIRAVFRSWDNPRANVYRRDNDIPYSWGTAVNVMPMVFGNLNENSGTGVAFTRNPATGEKKLFGEFLTNAQGEDVVAGVRTPMPISEMADKFPEAFEQFVKVCDTLEKHYRDMQDMEFTVENGRLYMLQCRSGKRTAQAALKIACDLVDEGMIDEKRAVAMIEPRTLDTLLHPQFDADKLKAAKPIGKGLGASPGAACGKVVFSAEDAKAWNARKEKVVLVRLETSPEDIEGMKAAQGILTVRGGMTSHAAVVARGMGTCCVSGCGDIKMDEEGKQFELAGKTYHEGDWISIDGSTGNIYDGVIPTVDASIAGEFGRIMAWADSYRRLSVRTNADTPHDAAKARELGAEGIGLVRTEHMFFNDDRIDALREMICADTKEERVAALAKLEPMQEGDFEGIYEAMQGFPVTIRFLDPPLHEFVPTEEEDIALLAKTEGKTVEQIKNIIAGLHEVNPMMGHRGCRLAVSYPEIAEMQTRAVIKAALNVQARHPDWNLVPEIMIPLVGEVKEFKYVKDVVCAVADELIKDSGVELKYLVGTMIEIPRAALTADEIAREAEFFSFGTNDLTQMTFGFSRDDAAKFLGAYYDHKIYESDPFARVDQIGVGKLVKMAAKAGRATRPDLHLGVCGEHGGDPSSVEFFHKAGLDYVSCSPFRVPIARLAAAQAVIKEEEEKNAESKAAEDALKAEITARVEAARAALKDAADKFQVVASDKTDDLKDFAAVAFKSLRAGWEEAKKTFDQNKENK
;
A
#
# COMPACT_ATOMS: atom_id res chain seq x y z
N MET A 1 10.20 -4.06 -35.72
CA MET A 1 11.44 -3.52 -35.08
C MET A 1 11.84 -4.48 -33.98
N SER A 2 13.13 -4.84 -33.83
CA SER A 2 13.61 -5.62 -32.70
C SER A 2 13.34 -4.83 -31.42
N LYS A 3 12.99 -5.52 -30.36
CA LYS A 3 12.75 -4.93 -29.05
C LYS A 3 14.07 -4.36 -28.53
N LYS A 4 14.07 -3.17 -27.94
CA LYS A 4 15.27 -2.54 -27.37
C LYS A 4 15.30 -2.79 -25.86
N TYR A 5 16.36 -3.43 -25.38
CA TYR A 5 16.51 -3.81 -23.97
C TYR A 5 17.48 -2.94 -23.17
N VAL A 6 18.31 -2.12 -23.84
CA VAL A 6 19.35 -1.31 -23.16
C VAL A 6 19.31 0.13 -23.64
N TYR A 7 19.31 1.07 -22.70
CA TYR A 7 19.23 2.51 -22.95
C TYR A 7 20.38 3.25 -22.26
N LEU A 8 21.13 4.08 -22.97
CA LEU A 8 22.00 5.06 -22.35
C LEU A 8 21.17 6.04 -21.52
N PHE A 9 21.73 6.63 -20.46
CA PHE A 9 21.00 7.64 -19.67
C PHE A 9 20.52 8.80 -20.53
N SER A 10 21.29 9.20 -21.56
CA SER A 10 20.90 10.22 -22.54
C SER A 10 19.76 9.82 -23.47
N GLU A 11 19.37 8.55 -23.52
CA GLU A 11 18.30 8.04 -24.37
C GLU A 11 16.96 7.85 -23.61
N GLY A 12 16.95 7.98 -22.28
CA GLY A 12 15.79 7.83 -21.41
C GLY A 12 15.31 9.16 -20.84
N ASN A 13 14.22 9.10 -20.09
CA ASN A 13 13.67 10.23 -19.33
C ASN A 13 12.76 9.76 -18.18
N ALA A 14 12.27 10.69 -17.36
CA ALA A 14 11.43 10.40 -16.19
C ALA A 14 10.12 9.64 -16.51
N SER A 15 9.56 9.81 -17.71
CA SER A 15 8.30 9.15 -18.12
C SER A 15 8.48 7.65 -18.40
N MET A 16 9.70 7.19 -18.60
CA MET A 16 10.03 5.79 -18.93
C MET A 16 10.21 4.91 -17.67
N ARG A 17 9.60 5.28 -16.56
CA ARG A 17 9.76 4.59 -15.27
C ARG A 17 9.36 3.12 -15.31
N GLU A 18 8.36 2.77 -16.11
CA GLU A 18 7.96 1.37 -16.27
C GLU A 18 9.05 0.51 -16.91
N LEU A 19 9.78 1.07 -17.87
CA LEU A 19 10.79 0.39 -18.65
C LEU A 19 12.18 0.46 -17.96
N LEU A 20 12.58 1.65 -17.47
CA LEU A 20 13.89 1.89 -16.92
C LEU A 20 13.97 1.70 -15.40
N GLY A 21 12.82 1.43 -14.76
CA GLY A 21 12.71 1.46 -13.30
C GLY A 21 12.84 2.89 -12.74
N GLY A 22 12.62 3.04 -11.43
CA GLY A 22 12.68 4.37 -10.81
C GLY A 22 14.07 5.00 -10.86
N LYS A 23 15.13 4.24 -10.56
CA LYS A 23 16.51 4.75 -10.60
C LYS A 23 16.95 5.12 -12.02
N GLY A 24 16.74 4.22 -12.98
CA GLY A 24 17.16 4.44 -14.36
C GLY A 24 16.48 5.63 -15.00
N ALA A 25 15.18 5.78 -14.81
CA ALA A 25 14.43 6.92 -15.30
C ALA A 25 14.92 8.26 -14.70
N ASN A 26 15.19 8.28 -13.40
CA ASN A 26 15.70 9.49 -12.73
C ASN A 26 17.16 9.81 -13.10
N LEU A 27 18.04 8.80 -13.28
CA LEU A 27 19.39 9.00 -13.78
C LEU A 27 19.38 9.60 -15.19
N ALA A 28 18.49 9.09 -16.05
CA ALA A 28 18.28 9.64 -17.38
C ALA A 28 17.78 11.09 -17.32
N GLU A 29 16.79 11.38 -16.51
CA GLU A 29 16.24 12.73 -16.36
C GLU A 29 17.29 13.73 -15.84
N MET A 30 18.01 13.37 -14.78
CA MET A 30 19.11 14.20 -14.25
C MET A 30 20.19 14.48 -15.32
N SER A 31 20.51 13.49 -16.15
CA SER A 31 21.46 13.66 -17.26
C SER A 31 20.92 14.65 -18.28
N ASN A 32 19.65 14.54 -18.65
CA ASN A 32 19.00 15.40 -19.65
C ASN A 32 18.86 16.86 -19.22
N ILE A 33 18.64 17.12 -17.91
CA ILE A 33 18.61 18.48 -17.36
C ILE A 33 20.03 19.00 -17.02
N GLY A 34 21.10 18.30 -17.40
CA GLY A 34 22.47 18.76 -17.31
C GLY A 34 23.13 18.64 -15.95
N LEU A 35 22.60 17.81 -15.04
CA LEU A 35 23.25 17.55 -13.76
C LEU A 35 24.46 16.62 -13.88
N PRO A 36 25.43 16.70 -12.96
CA PRO A 36 26.66 15.93 -13.01
C PRO A 36 26.45 14.46 -12.66
N VAL A 37 25.88 13.69 -13.58
CA VAL A 37 25.66 12.25 -13.47
C VAL A 37 26.76 11.50 -14.24
N PRO A 38 27.41 10.48 -13.64
CA PRO A 38 28.32 9.60 -14.38
C PRO A 38 27.55 8.90 -15.53
N GLN A 39 28.04 9.03 -16.76
CA GLN A 39 27.29 8.56 -17.94
C GLN A 39 27.38 7.04 -18.09
N GLY A 40 26.24 6.38 -17.91
CA GLY A 40 26.05 4.95 -18.00
C GLY A 40 24.83 4.54 -18.80
N PHE A 41 24.34 3.34 -18.55
CA PHE A 41 23.16 2.80 -19.22
C PHE A 41 22.27 1.99 -18.27
N THR A 42 21.02 1.82 -18.67
CA THR A 42 20.02 1.02 -17.98
C THR A 42 19.61 -0.19 -18.83
N ILE A 43 19.68 -1.38 -18.25
CA ILE A 43 19.09 -2.61 -18.78
C ILE A 43 17.66 -2.66 -18.25
N THR A 44 16.67 -2.83 -19.13
CA THR A 44 15.26 -2.62 -18.85
C THR A 44 14.63 -3.67 -17.92
N THR A 45 13.48 -3.34 -17.33
CA THR A 45 12.63 -4.28 -16.61
C THR A 45 12.16 -5.43 -17.49
N GLU A 46 11.98 -5.17 -18.80
CA GLU A 46 11.62 -6.18 -19.78
C GLU A 46 12.72 -7.19 -20.03
N ALA A 47 13.99 -6.80 -19.94
CA ALA A 47 15.11 -7.73 -20.01
C ALA A 47 15.09 -8.69 -18.79
N CYS A 48 14.68 -8.21 -17.62
CA CYS A 48 14.51 -9.03 -16.42
C CYS A 48 13.36 -10.04 -16.61
N THR A 49 12.21 -9.62 -17.12
CA THR A 49 11.10 -10.55 -17.37
C THR A 49 11.46 -11.58 -18.44
N GLN A 50 12.21 -11.18 -19.45
CA GLN A 50 12.75 -12.11 -20.47
C GLN A 50 13.73 -13.11 -19.86
N TYR A 51 14.63 -12.66 -18.96
CA TYR A 51 15.54 -13.54 -18.20
C TYR A 51 14.81 -14.67 -17.46
N TYR A 52 13.66 -14.36 -16.82
CA TYR A 52 12.86 -15.39 -16.17
C TYR A 52 12.15 -16.30 -17.18
N ALA A 53 11.63 -15.75 -18.30
CA ALA A 53 11.00 -16.52 -19.36
C ALA A 53 11.98 -17.50 -20.03
N ASP A 54 13.25 -17.09 -20.17
CA ASP A 54 14.34 -17.91 -20.73
C ASP A 54 14.99 -18.88 -19.72
N GLY A 55 14.30 -19.16 -18.61
CA GLY A 55 14.77 -20.09 -17.58
C GLY A 55 15.97 -19.59 -16.77
N ARG A 56 15.96 -18.31 -16.41
CA ARG A 56 17.00 -17.60 -15.65
C ARG A 56 18.34 -17.49 -16.41
N LYS A 57 18.26 -17.19 -17.70
CA LYS A 57 19.41 -16.95 -18.58
C LYS A 57 19.25 -15.61 -19.31
N ILE A 58 20.35 -14.86 -19.41
CA ILE A 58 20.44 -13.69 -20.27
C ILE A 58 20.71 -14.24 -21.67
N ASN A 59 19.81 -14.02 -22.62
CA ASN A 59 19.97 -14.49 -23.97
C ASN A 59 21.01 -13.66 -24.77
N ASP A 60 21.44 -14.18 -25.91
CA ASP A 60 22.51 -13.59 -26.74
C ASP A 60 22.13 -12.20 -27.29
N GLU A 61 20.84 -11.94 -27.58
CA GLU A 61 20.36 -10.64 -28.06
C GLU A 61 20.54 -9.56 -26.99
N ILE A 62 20.07 -9.83 -25.77
CA ILE A 62 20.22 -8.92 -24.63
C ILE A 62 21.71 -8.71 -24.31
N MET A 63 22.51 -9.80 -24.33
CA MET A 63 23.93 -9.70 -24.04
C MET A 63 24.68 -8.87 -25.07
N ALA A 64 24.35 -9.02 -26.36
CA ALA A 64 24.94 -8.21 -27.44
C ALA A 64 24.60 -6.71 -27.28
N GLU A 65 23.36 -6.38 -26.91
CA GLU A 65 23.00 -4.99 -26.60
C GLU A 65 23.76 -4.44 -25.39
N ILE A 66 23.93 -5.23 -24.33
CA ILE A 66 24.71 -4.85 -23.13
C ILE A 66 26.15 -4.50 -23.56
N MET A 67 26.81 -5.39 -24.28
CA MET A 67 28.20 -5.18 -24.69
C MET A 67 28.36 -3.98 -25.62
N LYS A 68 27.43 -3.73 -26.52
CA LYS A 68 27.42 -2.53 -27.37
C LYS A 68 27.29 -1.24 -26.54
N ASN A 69 26.50 -1.26 -25.46
CA ASN A 69 26.37 -0.10 -24.59
C ASN A 69 27.55 0.05 -23.61
N VAL A 70 28.27 -1.03 -23.27
CA VAL A 70 29.56 -0.94 -22.59
C VAL A 70 30.57 -0.18 -23.47
N GLU A 71 30.70 -0.51 -24.76
CA GLU A 71 31.58 0.20 -25.71
C GLU A 71 31.22 1.69 -25.80
N LYS A 72 29.94 2.04 -25.89
CA LYS A 72 29.51 3.45 -25.89
C LYS A 72 29.82 4.16 -24.56
N MET A 73 29.64 3.47 -23.42
CA MET A 73 29.98 4.02 -22.12
C MET A 73 31.48 4.27 -21.99
N GLU A 74 32.33 3.38 -22.54
CA GLU A 74 33.78 3.56 -22.64
C GLU A 74 34.14 4.84 -23.42
N GLU A 75 33.52 5.03 -24.59
CA GLU A 75 33.73 6.23 -25.42
C GLU A 75 33.33 7.51 -24.69
N LEU A 76 32.14 7.52 -24.03
CA LEU A 76 31.63 8.67 -23.31
C LEU A 76 32.50 9.08 -22.11
N ASN A 77 33.13 8.11 -21.45
CA ASN A 77 33.95 8.35 -20.27
C ASN A 77 35.47 8.43 -20.56
N GLY A 78 35.88 8.12 -21.78
CA GLY A 78 37.29 8.10 -22.17
C GLY A 78 38.14 7.08 -21.40
N LYS A 79 37.52 6.01 -20.89
CA LYS A 79 38.13 4.92 -20.12
C LYS A 79 37.69 3.59 -20.72
N LYS A 80 38.46 2.53 -20.49
CA LYS A 80 38.16 1.21 -21.04
C LYS A 80 38.00 0.15 -19.96
N PHE A 81 37.00 -0.68 -20.12
CA PHE A 81 36.69 -1.76 -19.18
C PHE A 81 37.77 -2.87 -19.28
N GLY A 82 38.49 -3.10 -18.19
CA GLY A 82 39.61 -4.04 -18.15
C GLY A 82 40.94 -3.53 -18.72
N ASP A 83 41.04 -2.25 -19.08
CA ASP A 83 42.29 -1.65 -19.56
C ASP A 83 43.31 -1.52 -18.41
N LEU A 84 44.56 -1.70 -18.75
CA LEU A 84 45.65 -1.57 -17.78
C LEU A 84 46.22 -0.13 -17.66
N THR A 85 45.88 0.75 -18.61
CA THR A 85 46.40 2.13 -18.64
C THR A 85 45.38 3.10 -18.00
N ASN A 86 44.13 3.00 -18.36
CA ASN A 86 43.04 3.86 -17.86
C ASN A 86 41.76 3.05 -17.64
N PRO A 87 41.74 2.21 -16.60
CA PRO A 87 40.62 1.28 -16.40
C PRO A 87 39.30 1.99 -16.09
N LEU A 88 38.25 1.55 -16.77
CA LEU A 88 36.88 1.86 -16.37
C LEU A 88 36.44 0.86 -15.31
N LEU A 89 36.08 1.37 -14.13
CA LEU A 89 35.43 0.58 -13.10
C LEU A 89 33.96 0.97 -13.03
N VAL A 90 33.10 0.01 -12.83
CA VAL A 90 31.66 0.24 -12.85
C VAL A 90 30.93 -0.27 -11.61
N SER A 91 29.76 0.30 -11.33
CA SER A 91 28.77 -0.24 -10.40
C SER A 91 27.60 -0.84 -11.18
N VAL A 92 27.03 -1.91 -10.64
CA VAL A 92 25.82 -2.56 -11.13
C VAL A 92 24.77 -2.46 -10.04
N ARG A 93 23.68 -1.73 -10.30
CA ARG A 93 22.68 -1.36 -9.32
C ARG A 93 21.27 -1.78 -9.77
N SER A 94 20.50 -2.35 -8.87
CA SER A 94 19.07 -2.61 -9.10
C SER A 94 18.25 -1.33 -9.24
N GLY A 95 17.16 -1.40 -10.01
CA GLY A 95 16.27 -0.26 -10.24
C GLY A 95 14.84 -0.70 -10.54
N ALA A 96 14.10 -1.17 -9.52
CA ALA A 96 12.69 -1.52 -9.70
C ALA A 96 11.82 -0.27 -9.93
N ARG A 97 10.61 -0.46 -10.49
CA ARG A 97 9.62 0.62 -10.68
C ARG A 97 9.22 1.27 -9.37
N ALA A 98 9.02 0.44 -8.33
CA ALA A 98 8.79 0.88 -6.95
C ALA A 98 10.09 0.84 -6.15
N SER A 99 10.23 1.75 -5.18
CA SER A 99 11.37 1.75 -4.27
C SER A 99 11.29 0.58 -3.30
N MET A 100 12.30 -0.29 -3.29
CA MET A 100 12.41 -1.48 -2.44
C MET A 100 13.72 -1.43 -1.64
N PRO A 101 13.81 -0.59 -0.58
CA PRO A 101 15.07 -0.36 0.14
C PRO A 101 15.58 -1.62 0.83
N GLY A 102 16.85 -1.96 0.61
CA GLY A 102 17.49 -3.12 1.24
C GLY A 102 17.03 -4.49 0.74
N MET A 103 16.07 -4.53 -0.24
CA MET A 103 15.54 -5.80 -0.75
C MET A 103 16.31 -6.33 -1.95
N MET A 104 17.05 -5.47 -2.63
CA MET A 104 17.74 -5.80 -3.88
C MET A 104 19.19 -5.35 -3.83
N ASP A 105 20.00 -6.00 -4.62
CA ASP A 105 21.46 -5.97 -4.51
C ASP A 105 22.12 -4.86 -5.37
N THR A 106 23.29 -4.45 -4.94
CA THR A 106 24.21 -3.52 -5.65
C THR A 106 25.61 -4.09 -5.59
N ILE A 107 26.34 -4.02 -6.69
CA ILE A 107 27.74 -4.46 -6.78
C ILE A 107 28.59 -3.27 -7.24
N LEU A 108 29.64 -2.97 -6.49
CA LEU A 108 30.56 -1.86 -6.74
C LEU A 108 31.93 -2.35 -7.19
N ASN A 109 32.72 -1.48 -7.80
CA ASN A 109 34.13 -1.70 -8.16
C ASN A 109 34.38 -2.82 -9.19
N LEU A 110 33.37 -3.17 -10.04
CA LEU A 110 33.58 -4.16 -11.09
C LEU A 110 34.62 -3.69 -12.09
N GLY A 111 35.40 -4.63 -12.55
CA GLY A 111 36.54 -4.40 -13.45
C GLY A 111 37.89 -4.54 -12.75
N LEU A 112 37.93 -4.61 -11.43
CA LEU A 112 39.15 -4.89 -10.66
C LEU A 112 39.53 -6.37 -10.77
N ASN A 113 40.81 -6.58 -11.00
CA ASN A 113 41.52 -7.86 -10.93
C ASN A 113 42.99 -7.62 -10.58
N ASP A 114 43.76 -8.67 -10.37
CA ASP A 114 45.17 -8.54 -9.96
C ASP A 114 46.03 -7.73 -10.94
N GLU A 115 45.77 -7.79 -12.24
CA GLU A 115 46.51 -7.06 -13.28
C GLU A 115 46.11 -5.57 -13.29
N VAL A 116 44.83 -5.27 -13.22
CA VAL A 116 44.33 -3.89 -13.15
C VAL A 116 44.81 -3.21 -11.86
N VAL A 117 44.75 -3.91 -10.71
CA VAL A 117 45.22 -3.40 -9.42
C VAL A 117 46.71 -3.05 -9.49
N LYS A 118 47.55 -3.95 -10.01
CA LYS A 118 49.00 -3.71 -10.18
C LYS A 118 49.27 -2.55 -11.14
N ALA A 119 48.55 -2.47 -12.22
CA ALA A 119 48.70 -1.41 -13.22
C ALA A 119 48.30 -0.03 -12.67
N MET A 120 47.18 0.06 -11.92
CA MET A 120 46.75 1.29 -11.26
C MET A 120 47.81 1.80 -10.28
N ILE A 121 48.36 0.92 -9.44
CA ILE A 121 49.40 1.26 -8.46
C ILE A 121 50.67 1.70 -9.17
N ALA A 122 51.09 1.01 -10.24
CA ALA A 122 52.25 1.39 -11.02
C ALA A 122 52.12 2.77 -11.69
N GLY A 123 50.90 3.13 -12.09
CA GLY A 123 50.58 4.43 -12.69
C GLY A 123 50.54 5.61 -11.70
N ASN A 124 50.38 5.34 -10.41
CA ASN A 124 50.37 6.36 -9.36
C ASN A 124 51.10 5.88 -8.11
N PRO A 125 52.34 6.31 -7.87
CA PRO A 125 53.19 5.82 -6.80
C PRO A 125 52.87 6.40 -5.40
N ASP A 126 51.78 7.13 -5.22
CA ASP A 126 51.36 7.63 -3.91
C ASP A 126 50.90 6.45 -3.01
N PRO A 127 51.48 6.28 -1.83
CA PRO A 127 51.12 5.23 -0.89
C PRO A 127 49.64 5.31 -0.45
N LYS A 128 49.03 6.50 -0.44
CA LYS A 128 47.59 6.68 -0.15
C LYS A 128 46.76 6.15 -1.29
N PHE A 129 47.20 6.29 -2.52
CA PHE A 129 46.53 5.74 -3.69
C PHE A 129 46.65 4.21 -3.71
N GLU A 130 47.80 3.66 -3.36
CA GLU A 130 47.97 2.20 -3.22
C GLU A 130 46.99 1.64 -2.19
N ARG A 131 46.85 2.30 -1.04
CA ARG A 131 45.86 1.92 -0.02
C ARG A 131 44.43 1.94 -0.57
N PHE A 132 44.03 3.02 -1.27
CA PHE A 132 42.71 3.14 -1.91
C PHE A 132 42.44 2.00 -2.88
N VAL A 133 43.39 1.62 -3.72
CA VAL A 133 43.23 0.55 -4.70
C VAL A 133 42.99 -0.80 -4.02
N TYR A 134 43.80 -1.14 -2.99
CA TYR A 134 43.61 -2.40 -2.25
C TYR A 134 42.33 -2.40 -1.41
N ASP A 135 41.91 -1.28 -0.83
CA ASP A 135 40.60 -1.18 -0.14
C ASP A 135 39.45 -1.39 -1.10
N SER A 136 39.49 -0.78 -2.27
CA SER A 136 38.44 -0.98 -3.31
C SER A 136 38.44 -2.42 -3.82
N TYR A 137 39.58 -3.07 -3.95
CA TYR A 137 39.69 -4.44 -4.41
C TYR A 137 39.16 -5.44 -3.37
N ARG A 138 39.54 -5.32 -2.10
CA ARG A 138 38.99 -6.21 -1.06
C ARG A 138 37.47 -6.05 -0.90
N ARG A 139 36.95 -4.81 -0.99
CA ARG A 139 35.49 -4.53 -0.97
C ARG A 139 34.79 -5.19 -2.15
N PHE A 140 35.40 -5.12 -3.33
CA PHE A 140 34.85 -5.78 -4.51
C PHE A 140 34.78 -7.30 -4.34
N ILE A 141 35.89 -7.95 -3.87
CA ILE A 141 35.90 -9.40 -3.65
C ILE A 141 34.82 -9.79 -2.64
N GLN A 142 34.71 -9.08 -1.52
CA GLN A 142 33.68 -9.34 -0.49
C GLN A 142 32.27 -9.21 -1.07
N MET A 143 31.98 -8.09 -1.71
CA MET A 143 30.64 -7.81 -2.24
C MET A 143 30.26 -8.75 -3.37
N PHE A 144 31.18 -9.07 -4.27
CA PHE A 144 30.95 -10.05 -5.34
C PHE A 144 30.70 -11.45 -4.76
N SER A 145 31.46 -11.84 -3.76
CA SER A 145 31.27 -13.14 -3.11
C SER A 145 29.94 -13.24 -2.38
N ASP A 146 29.56 -12.20 -1.63
CA ASP A 146 28.30 -12.17 -0.87
C ASP A 146 27.08 -12.09 -1.79
N VAL A 147 27.07 -11.11 -2.68
CA VAL A 147 25.88 -10.77 -3.49
C VAL A 147 25.76 -11.65 -4.72
N VAL A 148 26.86 -11.87 -5.44
CA VAL A 148 26.82 -12.59 -6.72
C VAL A 148 26.88 -14.09 -6.51
N MET A 149 27.72 -14.53 -5.58
CA MET A 149 27.99 -15.96 -5.36
C MET A 149 27.28 -16.52 -4.12
N GLU A 150 26.59 -15.68 -3.36
CA GLU A 150 25.78 -16.08 -2.16
C GLU A 150 26.61 -16.78 -1.06
N VAL A 151 27.89 -16.43 -0.96
CA VAL A 151 28.80 -17.03 0.04
C VAL A 151 28.51 -16.56 1.46
N GLY A 152 27.89 -15.39 1.62
CA GLY A 152 27.61 -14.76 2.91
C GLY A 152 28.78 -13.97 3.47
N LYS A 153 28.53 -12.69 3.76
CA LYS A 153 29.56 -11.72 4.19
C LYS A 153 30.26 -12.07 5.50
N LYS A 154 29.64 -12.87 6.38
CA LYS A 154 30.19 -13.26 7.69
C LYS A 154 31.60 -13.86 7.62
N TYR A 155 31.92 -14.60 6.57
CA TYR A 155 33.22 -15.23 6.40
C TYR A 155 34.33 -14.18 6.18
N PHE A 156 34.00 -13.12 5.45
CA PHE A 156 34.93 -12.01 5.14
C PHE A 156 35.04 -11.03 6.31
N GLU A 157 33.95 -10.74 7.00
CA GLU A 157 33.91 -9.92 8.22
C GLU A 157 34.82 -10.53 9.31
N GLN A 158 34.76 -11.84 9.51
CA GLN A 158 35.68 -12.53 10.45
C GLN A 158 37.14 -12.32 10.11
N LEU A 159 37.50 -12.31 8.83
CA LEU A 159 38.89 -12.07 8.40
C LEU A 159 39.32 -10.61 8.64
N ILE A 160 38.40 -9.65 8.38
CA ILE A 160 38.64 -8.23 8.68
C ILE A 160 38.85 -8.03 10.19
N ASP A 161 37.95 -8.59 11.00
CA ASP A 161 38.00 -8.43 12.46
C ASP A 161 39.26 -9.09 13.05
N ALA A 162 39.67 -10.25 12.55
CA ALA A 162 40.91 -10.89 12.92
C ALA A 162 42.14 -10.00 12.57
N MET A 163 42.15 -9.39 11.38
CA MET A 163 43.21 -8.48 10.96
C MET A 163 43.27 -7.22 11.83
N LYS A 164 42.12 -6.60 12.10
CA LYS A 164 42.02 -5.43 13.00
C LYS A 164 42.54 -5.76 14.39
N ALA A 165 42.11 -6.90 14.95
CA ALA A 165 42.61 -7.36 16.25
C ALA A 165 44.13 -7.59 16.27
N GLN A 166 44.68 -8.20 15.23
CA GLN A 166 46.12 -8.44 15.11
C GLN A 166 46.91 -7.12 15.02
N LYS A 167 46.36 -6.11 14.35
CA LYS A 167 47.02 -4.80 14.16
C LYS A 167 46.73 -3.80 15.29
N GLY A 168 45.78 -4.10 16.18
CA GLY A 168 45.38 -3.23 17.29
C GLY A 168 44.61 -1.98 16.84
N VAL A 169 43.86 -2.06 15.73
CA VAL A 169 43.05 -0.97 15.19
C VAL A 169 41.55 -1.25 15.32
N THR A 170 40.73 -0.20 15.30
CA THR A 170 39.29 -0.29 15.47
C THR A 170 38.59 -0.20 14.15
N TYR A 171 38.99 0.67 13.26
CA TYR A 171 38.33 0.97 12.00
C TYR A 171 39.11 0.49 10.78
N ASP A 172 38.42 0.06 9.74
CA ASP A 172 39.00 -0.38 8.46
C ASP A 172 39.91 0.69 7.84
N ILE A 173 39.59 1.98 8.05
CA ILE A 173 40.38 3.10 7.52
C ILE A 173 41.81 3.18 8.12
N GLU A 174 42.03 2.55 9.26
CA GLU A 174 43.36 2.53 9.93
C GLU A 174 44.28 1.43 9.40
N LEU A 175 43.73 0.47 8.61
CA LEU A 175 44.53 -0.57 7.96
C LEU A 175 45.41 0.02 6.85
N THR A 176 46.67 -0.45 6.80
CA THR A 176 47.65 -0.02 5.79
C THR A 176 47.40 -0.68 4.42
N ALA A 177 48.03 -0.18 3.37
CA ALA A 177 48.00 -0.79 2.04
C ALA A 177 48.46 -2.27 2.06
N ALA A 178 49.50 -2.57 2.84
CA ALA A 178 50.01 -3.93 2.99
C ALA A 178 48.98 -4.85 3.68
N ASP A 179 48.30 -4.36 4.72
CA ASP A 179 47.26 -5.12 5.42
C ASP A 179 46.05 -5.40 4.50
N LEU A 180 45.63 -4.42 3.72
CA LEU A 180 44.54 -4.56 2.77
C LEU A 180 44.86 -5.46 1.59
N LYS A 181 46.14 -5.46 1.14
CA LYS A 181 46.64 -6.43 0.16
C LYS A 181 46.57 -7.85 0.70
N GLU A 182 47.00 -8.05 1.94
CA GLU A 182 46.95 -9.36 2.60
C GLU A 182 45.49 -9.82 2.76
N LEU A 183 44.56 -8.93 3.17
CA LEU A 183 43.13 -9.22 3.24
C LEU A 183 42.55 -9.61 1.88
N ALA A 184 42.92 -8.92 0.81
CA ALA A 184 42.47 -9.27 -0.54
C ALA A 184 42.86 -10.69 -0.94
N GLU A 185 44.12 -11.11 -0.60
CA GLU A 185 44.56 -12.48 -0.83
C GLU A 185 43.78 -13.51 0.04
N GLN A 186 43.59 -13.18 1.31
CA GLN A 186 42.77 -14.02 2.21
C GLN A 186 41.33 -14.15 1.71
N PHE A 187 40.74 -13.10 1.18
CA PHE A 187 39.39 -13.09 0.61
C PHE A 187 39.31 -13.97 -0.64
N LYS A 188 40.30 -13.90 -1.54
CA LYS A 188 40.34 -14.80 -2.71
C LYS A 188 40.50 -16.26 -2.29
N ALA A 189 41.26 -16.53 -1.26
CA ALA A 189 41.44 -17.88 -0.71
C ALA A 189 40.11 -18.41 -0.10
N GLU A 190 39.41 -17.57 0.65
CA GLU A 190 38.08 -17.93 1.21
C GLU A 190 37.03 -18.12 0.09
N TYR A 191 37.01 -17.24 -0.92
CA TYR A 191 36.20 -17.41 -2.10
C TYR A 191 36.41 -18.78 -2.75
N LYS A 192 37.68 -19.13 -3.03
CA LYS A 192 38.04 -20.41 -3.63
C LYS A 192 37.65 -21.60 -2.76
N LYS A 193 37.78 -21.47 -1.46
CA LYS A 193 37.38 -22.50 -0.49
C LYS A 193 35.85 -22.73 -0.52
N GLN A 194 35.04 -21.67 -0.64
CA GLN A 194 33.59 -21.76 -0.63
C GLN A 194 33.00 -22.16 -1.99
N ILE A 195 33.58 -21.67 -3.08
CA ILE A 195 33.07 -21.83 -4.46
C ILE A 195 33.76 -22.98 -5.22
N GLY A 196 35.01 -23.30 -4.87
CA GLY A 196 35.81 -24.34 -5.55
C GLY A 196 36.54 -23.86 -6.81
N SER A 197 36.46 -22.58 -7.17
CA SER A 197 37.16 -21.97 -8.30
C SER A 197 37.83 -20.67 -7.90
N ASP A 198 38.80 -20.20 -8.70
CA ASP A 198 39.42 -18.90 -8.47
C ASP A 198 38.46 -17.74 -8.69
N PHE A 199 38.72 -16.61 -8.02
CA PHE A 199 37.94 -15.38 -8.20
C PHE A 199 38.04 -14.91 -9.66
N PRO A 200 36.89 -14.55 -10.32
CA PRO A 200 36.91 -14.22 -11.73
C PRO A 200 37.73 -12.99 -12.06
N SER A 201 38.71 -13.16 -12.95
CA SER A 201 39.61 -12.10 -13.39
C SER A 201 39.15 -11.35 -14.66
N ASP A 202 38.26 -11.94 -15.44
CA ASP A 202 37.70 -11.31 -16.64
C ASP A 202 36.58 -10.32 -16.26
N PRO A 203 36.74 -9.01 -16.53
CA PRO A 203 35.71 -8.00 -16.24
C PRO A 203 34.40 -8.26 -16.92
N LYS A 204 34.35 -8.89 -18.09
CA LYS A 204 33.12 -9.22 -18.81
C LYS A 204 32.34 -10.33 -18.09
N VAL A 205 33.06 -11.32 -17.55
CA VAL A 205 32.44 -12.36 -16.71
C VAL A 205 31.90 -11.76 -15.42
N GLN A 206 32.67 -10.88 -14.78
CA GLN A 206 32.23 -10.16 -13.58
C GLN A 206 30.93 -9.39 -13.84
N LEU A 207 30.86 -8.66 -14.95
CA LEU A 207 29.70 -7.87 -15.34
C LEU A 207 28.48 -8.77 -15.63
N TYR A 208 28.66 -9.85 -16.37
CA TYR A 208 27.60 -10.81 -16.67
C TYR A 208 26.97 -11.39 -15.40
N GLU A 209 27.84 -11.88 -14.50
CA GLU A 209 27.37 -12.49 -13.25
C GLU A 209 26.74 -11.46 -12.32
N ALA A 210 27.22 -10.22 -12.27
CA ALA A 210 26.63 -9.14 -11.49
C ALA A 210 25.22 -8.77 -12.00
N ILE A 211 25.02 -8.64 -13.31
CA ILE A 211 23.70 -8.38 -13.90
C ILE A 211 22.74 -9.53 -13.58
N ARG A 212 23.22 -10.76 -13.72
CA ARG A 212 22.44 -11.96 -13.40
C ARG A 212 22.04 -12.01 -11.93
N ALA A 213 22.93 -11.63 -11.03
CA ALA A 213 22.64 -11.55 -9.59
C ALA A 213 21.55 -10.51 -9.29
N VAL A 214 21.60 -9.32 -9.91
CA VAL A 214 20.56 -8.31 -9.74
C VAL A 214 19.22 -8.81 -10.27
N PHE A 215 19.17 -9.45 -11.43
CA PHE A 215 17.92 -10.06 -11.90
C PHE A 215 17.38 -11.14 -10.96
N ARG A 216 18.29 -12.00 -10.44
CA ARG A 216 17.95 -13.04 -9.48
C ARG A 216 17.38 -12.47 -8.18
N SER A 217 17.91 -11.33 -7.72
CA SER A 217 17.47 -10.69 -6.48
C SER A 217 16.01 -10.22 -6.51
N TRP A 218 15.41 -10.07 -7.70
CA TRP A 218 13.98 -9.79 -7.84
C TRP A 218 13.11 -10.89 -7.22
N ASP A 219 13.56 -12.14 -7.25
CA ASP A 219 12.82 -13.30 -6.75
C ASP A 219 13.40 -13.88 -5.45
N ASN A 220 14.18 -13.11 -4.70
CA ASN A 220 14.65 -13.55 -3.39
C ASN A 220 13.53 -13.51 -2.33
N PRO A 221 13.59 -14.28 -1.24
CA PRO A 221 12.54 -14.36 -0.23
C PRO A 221 12.16 -12.98 0.37
N ARG A 222 13.15 -12.14 0.70
CA ARG A 222 12.90 -10.79 1.24
C ARG A 222 12.14 -9.91 0.26
N ALA A 223 12.54 -9.94 -1.02
CA ALA A 223 11.89 -9.16 -2.06
C ALA A 223 10.45 -9.65 -2.30
N ASN A 224 10.21 -10.96 -2.23
CA ASN A 224 8.89 -11.56 -2.37
C ASN A 224 7.94 -11.09 -1.27
N VAL A 225 8.37 -11.13 -0.01
CA VAL A 225 7.59 -10.63 1.13
C VAL A 225 7.31 -9.12 0.97
N TYR A 226 8.36 -8.33 0.70
CA TYR A 226 8.20 -6.88 0.54
C TYR A 226 7.23 -6.52 -0.59
N ARG A 227 7.31 -7.21 -1.73
CA ARG A 227 6.39 -6.98 -2.86
C ARG A 227 4.96 -7.28 -2.49
N ARG A 228 4.71 -8.40 -1.82
CA ARG A 228 3.38 -8.77 -1.33
C ARG A 228 2.80 -7.70 -0.40
N ASP A 229 3.60 -7.26 0.57
CA ASP A 229 3.17 -6.30 1.58
C ASP A 229 2.96 -4.88 1.02
N ASN A 230 3.60 -4.58 -0.14
CA ASN A 230 3.51 -3.27 -0.81
C ASN A 230 2.83 -3.33 -2.19
N ASP A 231 2.14 -4.43 -2.51
CA ASP A 231 1.34 -4.57 -3.73
C ASP A 231 2.09 -4.38 -5.04
N ILE A 232 3.30 -4.89 -5.09
CA ILE A 232 4.18 -4.82 -6.26
C ILE A 232 4.07 -6.12 -7.06
N PRO A 233 3.45 -6.11 -8.27
CA PRO A 233 3.26 -7.31 -9.08
C PRO A 233 4.56 -8.01 -9.46
N TYR A 234 4.56 -9.32 -9.49
CA TYR A 234 5.69 -10.14 -9.95
C TYR A 234 6.11 -9.83 -11.39
N SER A 235 5.13 -9.50 -12.24
CA SER A 235 5.30 -9.24 -13.66
C SER A 235 6.14 -7.98 -13.96
N TRP A 236 6.39 -7.11 -12.97
CA TRP A 236 7.10 -5.86 -13.22
C TRP A 236 8.59 -6.03 -13.50
N GLY A 237 9.25 -6.99 -12.85
CA GLY A 237 10.69 -7.15 -12.93
C GLY A 237 11.47 -5.97 -12.33
N THR A 238 12.80 -6.05 -12.44
CA THR A 238 13.72 -4.96 -12.06
C THR A 238 14.57 -4.53 -13.23
N ALA A 239 14.88 -3.24 -13.33
CA ALA A 239 15.94 -2.76 -14.21
C ALA A 239 17.30 -2.89 -13.53
N VAL A 240 18.35 -2.86 -14.35
CA VAL A 240 19.76 -2.84 -13.89
C VAL A 240 20.45 -1.60 -14.44
N ASN A 241 21.04 -0.79 -13.54
CA ASN A 241 21.80 0.39 -13.93
C ASN A 241 23.29 0.09 -13.84
N VAL A 242 24.00 0.24 -14.94
CA VAL A 242 25.46 0.12 -15.05
C VAL A 242 26.03 1.51 -15.25
N MET A 243 26.84 1.95 -14.30
CA MET A 243 27.43 3.30 -14.37
C MET A 243 28.87 3.30 -13.90
N PRO A 244 29.71 4.23 -14.41
CA PRO A 244 31.07 4.40 -13.96
C PRO A 244 31.15 4.66 -12.45
N MET A 245 32.14 4.07 -11.81
CA MET A 245 32.44 4.36 -10.42
C MET A 245 32.92 5.80 -10.24
N VAL A 246 32.47 6.42 -9.15
CA VAL A 246 33.01 7.68 -8.59
C VAL A 246 33.41 7.38 -7.16
N PHE A 247 34.58 7.82 -6.77
CA PHE A 247 35.19 7.35 -5.53
C PHE A 247 35.25 8.42 -4.45
N GLY A 248 34.28 8.33 -3.51
CA GLY A 248 34.30 9.15 -2.29
C GLY A 248 35.40 8.78 -1.31
N ASN A 249 36.07 7.64 -1.51
CA ASN A 249 37.18 7.15 -0.71
C ASN A 249 38.56 7.32 -1.41
N LEU A 250 38.61 8.15 -2.45
CA LEU A 250 39.87 8.35 -3.21
C LEU A 250 40.97 9.06 -2.39
N ASN A 251 40.58 10.10 -1.67
CA ASN A 251 41.48 10.91 -0.83
C ASN A 251 40.67 11.79 0.13
N GLU A 252 41.38 12.65 0.92
CA GLU A 252 40.76 13.55 1.88
C GLU A 252 39.89 14.64 1.24
N ASN A 253 40.05 14.92 -0.05
CA ASN A 253 39.20 15.85 -0.82
C ASN A 253 38.07 15.13 -1.53
N SER A 254 37.70 13.94 -1.02
CA SER A 254 36.62 13.10 -1.54
C SER A 254 35.69 12.69 -0.41
N GLY A 255 34.44 12.43 -0.73
CA GLY A 255 33.43 12.05 0.24
C GLY A 255 32.16 11.60 -0.43
N THR A 256 31.21 11.11 0.36
CA THR A 256 29.90 10.67 -0.12
C THR A 256 28.84 10.99 0.90
N GLY A 257 27.59 11.14 0.47
CA GLY A 257 26.50 11.46 1.37
C GLY A 257 25.12 11.19 0.79
N VAL A 258 24.17 11.32 1.68
CA VAL A 258 22.72 11.27 1.39
C VAL A 258 22.07 12.50 1.95
N ALA A 259 21.15 13.10 1.19
CA ALA A 259 20.45 14.29 1.64
C ALA A 259 19.04 14.39 1.07
N PHE A 260 18.19 15.12 1.79
CA PHE A 260 16.83 15.46 1.42
C PHE A 260 16.71 16.96 1.25
N THR A 261 15.94 17.43 0.27
CA THR A 261 15.70 18.86 0.07
C THR A 261 14.88 19.50 1.18
N ARG A 262 14.11 18.68 1.93
CA ARG A 262 13.36 19.06 3.14
C ARG A 262 13.54 18.01 4.21
N ASN A 263 13.29 18.35 5.47
CA ASN A 263 13.36 17.39 6.57
C ASN A 263 12.30 16.28 6.39
N PRO A 264 12.67 15.01 6.20
CA PRO A 264 11.71 13.92 5.96
C PRO A 264 10.85 13.55 7.19
N ALA A 265 11.24 13.98 8.37
CA ALA A 265 10.50 13.73 9.61
C ALA A 265 9.47 14.83 9.90
N THR A 266 9.81 16.08 9.65
CA THR A 266 8.98 17.25 10.03
C THR A 266 8.36 17.99 8.85
N GLY A 267 8.87 17.82 7.64
CA GLY A 267 8.48 18.59 6.45
C GLY A 267 9.09 19.98 6.34
N GLU A 268 9.91 20.40 7.31
CA GLU A 268 10.54 21.74 7.29
C GLU A 268 11.40 21.92 6.04
N LYS A 269 11.28 23.07 5.37
CA LYS A 269 12.07 23.43 4.20
C LYS A 269 13.50 23.77 4.59
N LYS A 270 14.26 22.74 4.92
CA LYS A 270 15.67 22.83 5.28
C LYS A 270 16.37 21.58 4.77
N LEU A 271 17.52 21.80 4.11
CA LEU A 271 18.37 20.70 3.65
C LEU A 271 18.74 19.81 4.84
N PHE A 272 18.41 18.54 4.73
CA PHE A 272 18.61 17.54 5.77
C PHE A 272 19.40 16.37 5.20
N GLY A 273 20.44 15.92 5.90
CA GLY A 273 21.24 14.80 5.41
C GLY A 273 22.57 14.67 6.14
N GLU A 274 23.33 13.70 5.69
CA GLU A 274 24.59 13.28 6.30
C GLU A 274 25.62 12.96 5.22
N PHE A 275 26.91 13.18 5.53
CA PHE A 275 28.01 12.83 4.66
C PHE A 275 29.24 12.35 5.44
N LEU A 276 30.09 11.62 4.75
CA LEU A 276 31.40 11.17 5.25
C LEU A 276 32.48 11.60 4.27
N THR A 277 33.61 12.07 4.80
CA THR A 277 34.87 12.26 4.04
C THR A 277 35.59 10.93 3.91
N ASN A 278 36.30 10.75 2.80
CA ASN A 278 37.11 9.57 2.51
C ASN A 278 36.33 8.26 2.78
N ALA A 279 35.16 8.09 2.11
CA ALA A 279 34.21 7.00 2.31
C ALA A 279 33.50 6.60 1.03
N GLN A 280 33.08 5.35 0.93
CA GLN A 280 32.10 4.89 -0.09
C GLN A 280 30.66 4.99 0.45
N GLY A 281 29.66 4.95 -0.44
CA GLY A 281 28.26 5.14 -0.08
C GLY A 281 27.73 4.15 0.97
N GLU A 282 28.22 2.92 0.95
CA GLU A 282 27.88 1.89 1.95
C GLU A 282 28.32 2.27 3.38
N ASP A 283 29.43 3.02 3.54
CA ASP A 283 29.94 3.43 4.84
C ASP A 283 29.00 4.41 5.56
N VAL A 284 28.25 5.23 4.82
CA VAL A 284 27.25 6.16 5.37
C VAL A 284 26.07 5.39 5.96
N VAL A 285 25.64 4.32 5.29
CA VAL A 285 24.44 3.55 5.66
C VAL A 285 24.77 2.49 6.70
N ALA A 286 25.96 1.91 6.66
CA ALA A 286 26.38 0.84 7.58
C ALA A 286 26.60 1.29 9.03
N GLY A 287 26.71 2.60 9.28
CA GLY A 287 26.89 3.15 10.64
C GLY A 287 28.23 2.80 11.31
N VAL A 288 29.23 2.36 10.52
CA VAL A 288 30.58 2.02 11.01
C VAL A 288 31.33 3.25 11.51
N ARG A 289 31.08 4.40 10.87
CA ARG A 289 31.57 5.72 11.26
C ARG A 289 30.41 6.66 11.49
N THR A 290 30.53 7.59 12.44
CA THR A 290 29.48 8.61 12.67
C THR A 290 29.52 9.62 11.52
N PRO A 291 28.46 9.73 10.71
CA PRO A 291 28.39 10.73 9.65
C PRO A 291 28.31 12.15 10.21
N MET A 292 28.78 13.12 9.43
CA MET A 292 28.64 14.55 9.71
C MET A 292 27.33 15.07 9.12
N PRO A 293 26.66 16.03 9.78
CA PRO A 293 25.51 16.70 9.21
C PRO A 293 25.84 17.37 7.88
N ILE A 294 24.92 17.36 6.93
CA ILE A 294 25.13 17.92 5.59
C ILE A 294 25.52 19.42 5.60
N SER A 295 25.12 20.15 6.66
CA SER A 295 25.50 21.57 6.83
C SER A 295 27.01 21.77 6.99
N GLU A 296 27.74 20.80 7.51
CA GLU A 296 29.20 20.86 7.68
C GLU A 296 29.97 20.58 6.37
N MET A 297 29.24 20.14 5.32
CA MET A 297 29.86 19.94 4.01
C MET A 297 30.39 21.27 3.42
N ALA A 298 29.78 22.41 3.78
CA ALA A 298 30.26 23.72 3.36
C ALA A 298 31.69 24.01 3.83
N ASP A 299 32.09 23.50 4.99
CA ASP A 299 33.46 23.68 5.53
C ASP A 299 34.46 22.73 4.91
N LYS A 300 34.02 21.54 4.51
CA LYS A 300 34.91 20.50 3.95
C LYS A 300 35.07 20.59 2.43
N PHE A 301 33.96 20.87 1.72
CA PHE A 301 33.86 20.91 0.26
C PHE A 301 33.07 22.13 -0.20
N PRO A 302 33.55 23.39 0.01
CA PRO A 302 32.73 24.60 -0.21
C PRO A 302 32.19 24.73 -1.63
N GLU A 303 32.99 24.49 -2.66
CA GLU A 303 32.55 24.55 -4.06
C GLU A 303 31.53 23.46 -4.42
N ALA A 304 31.80 22.22 -3.98
CA ALA A 304 30.88 21.12 -4.20
C ALA A 304 29.56 21.31 -3.42
N PHE A 305 29.61 21.89 -2.22
CA PHE A 305 28.39 22.22 -1.46
C PHE A 305 27.54 23.29 -2.14
N GLU A 306 28.17 24.38 -2.64
CA GLU A 306 27.43 25.41 -3.39
C GLU A 306 26.76 24.83 -4.65
N GLN A 307 27.48 23.95 -5.37
CA GLN A 307 26.91 23.24 -6.51
C GLN A 307 25.77 22.31 -6.09
N PHE A 308 25.95 21.60 -4.97
CA PHE A 308 24.93 20.68 -4.44
C PHE A 308 23.62 21.39 -4.06
N VAL A 309 23.70 22.56 -3.40
CA VAL A 309 22.52 23.37 -3.07
C VAL A 309 21.76 23.78 -4.33
N LYS A 310 22.49 24.17 -5.40
CA LYS A 310 21.87 24.50 -6.71
C LYS A 310 21.18 23.28 -7.34
N VAL A 311 21.79 22.09 -7.22
CA VAL A 311 21.21 20.83 -7.68
C VAL A 311 19.93 20.51 -6.91
N CYS A 312 19.92 20.67 -5.58
CA CYS A 312 18.75 20.45 -4.73
C CYS A 312 17.58 21.33 -5.15
N ASP A 313 17.81 22.62 -5.35
CA ASP A 313 16.79 23.59 -5.79
C ASP A 313 16.27 23.25 -7.20
N THR A 314 17.18 22.84 -8.10
CA THR A 314 16.80 22.43 -9.46
C THR A 314 15.92 21.19 -9.44
N LEU A 315 16.29 20.16 -8.67
CA LEU A 315 15.54 18.91 -8.60
C LEU A 315 14.17 19.08 -7.94
N GLU A 316 14.08 19.82 -6.83
CA GLU A 316 12.80 20.08 -6.16
C GLU A 316 11.83 20.84 -7.07
N LYS A 317 12.32 21.87 -7.78
CA LYS A 317 11.51 22.62 -8.76
C LYS A 317 11.11 21.78 -9.98
N HIS A 318 12.01 20.93 -10.45
CA HIS A 318 11.76 20.08 -11.62
C HIS A 318 10.69 19.01 -11.32
N TYR A 319 10.87 18.26 -10.22
CA TYR A 319 9.93 17.21 -9.81
C TYR A 319 8.71 17.72 -9.06
N ARG A 320 8.75 18.97 -8.57
CA ARG A 320 7.70 19.59 -7.76
C ARG A 320 7.34 18.72 -6.54
N ASP A 321 8.39 18.20 -5.92
CA ASP A 321 8.29 17.34 -4.73
C ASP A 321 9.64 17.29 -4.02
N MET A 322 9.62 17.02 -2.70
CA MET A 322 10.83 16.77 -1.91
C MET A 322 11.64 15.63 -2.50
N GLN A 323 12.94 15.84 -2.66
CA GLN A 323 13.87 14.87 -3.22
C GLN A 323 14.78 14.27 -2.16
N ASP A 324 15.02 12.96 -2.28
CA ASP A 324 16.02 12.16 -1.61
C ASP A 324 17.16 11.89 -2.61
N MET A 325 18.35 12.24 -2.26
CA MET A 325 19.51 12.26 -3.18
C MET A 325 20.70 11.53 -2.59
N GLU A 326 21.38 10.77 -3.44
CA GLU A 326 22.69 10.19 -3.17
C GLU A 326 23.73 10.93 -4.03
N PHE A 327 24.81 11.37 -3.42
CA PHE A 327 25.89 12.09 -4.11
C PHE A 327 27.28 11.62 -3.65
N THR A 328 28.25 11.87 -4.50
CA THR A 328 29.67 11.63 -4.19
C THR A 328 30.51 12.82 -4.65
N VAL A 329 31.44 13.23 -3.84
CA VAL A 329 32.49 14.17 -4.19
C VAL A 329 33.78 13.39 -4.44
N GLU A 330 34.30 13.44 -5.66
CA GLU A 330 35.58 12.84 -6.02
C GLU A 330 36.57 13.93 -6.32
N ASN A 331 37.61 14.04 -5.50
CA ASN A 331 38.65 15.05 -5.63
C ASN A 331 38.10 16.49 -5.82
N GLY A 332 37.15 16.87 -4.98
CA GLY A 332 36.48 18.17 -4.99
C GLY A 332 35.34 18.33 -6.01
N ARG A 333 35.14 17.39 -6.92
CA ARG A 333 34.07 17.44 -7.93
C ARG A 333 32.84 16.67 -7.51
N LEU A 334 31.68 17.31 -7.58
CA LEU A 334 30.37 16.74 -7.25
C LEU A 334 29.85 15.81 -8.37
N TYR A 335 29.28 14.69 -7.97
CA TYR A 335 28.53 13.79 -8.83
C TYR A 335 27.25 13.35 -8.15
N MET A 336 26.13 13.32 -8.92
CA MET A 336 24.85 12.81 -8.50
C MET A 336 24.72 11.33 -8.87
N LEU A 337 24.40 10.48 -7.89
CA LEU A 337 24.30 9.03 -8.09
C LEU A 337 22.88 8.53 -8.13
N GLN A 338 21.96 9.25 -7.48
CA GLN A 338 20.53 8.93 -7.44
C GLN A 338 19.73 10.14 -7.00
N CYS A 339 18.51 10.28 -7.52
CA CYS A 339 17.46 11.06 -6.89
C CYS A 339 16.14 10.27 -6.92
N ARG A 340 15.27 10.57 -5.98
CA ARG A 340 13.90 10.04 -5.94
C ARG A 340 13.01 10.93 -5.08
N SER A 341 11.69 10.82 -5.22
CA SER A 341 10.75 11.40 -4.25
C SER A 341 11.07 10.84 -2.87
N GLY A 342 11.35 11.71 -1.91
CA GLY A 342 11.83 11.35 -0.59
C GLY A 342 10.77 10.61 0.21
N LYS A 343 11.16 9.46 0.80
CA LYS A 343 10.34 8.81 1.83
C LYS A 343 10.26 9.72 3.04
N ARG A 344 9.07 9.86 3.60
CA ARG A 344 8.78 10.84 4.66
C ARG A 344 7.71 10.31 5.60
N THR A 345 7.64 10.88 6.79
CA THR A 345 6.54 10.60 7.72
C THR A 345 5.22 11.13 7.15
N ALA A 346 4.11 10.60 7.66
CA ALA A 346 2.78 11.09 7.26
C ALA A 346 2.61 12.58 7.56
N GLN A 347 3.07 13.05 8.71
CA GLN A 347 3.05 14.48 9.08
C GLN A 347 3.86 15.33 8.10
N ALA A 348 5.07 14.90 7.78
CA ALA A 348 5.92 15.60 6.81
C ALA A 348 5.27 15.62 5.41
N ALA A 349 4.60 14.53 5.00
CA ALA A 349 3.92 14.45 3.72
C ALA A 349 2.82 15.51 3.60
N LEU A 350 1.97 15.65 4.63
CA LEU A 350 0.90 16.67 4.64
C LEU A 350 1.48 18.08 4.62
N LYS A 351 2.48 18.34 5.49
CA LYS A 351 3.12 19.65 5.54
C LYS A 351 3.78 20.02 4.21
N ILE A 352 4.56 19.14 3.62
CA ILE A 352 5.24 19.37 2.34
C ILE A 352 4.22 19.66 1.23
N ALA A 353 3.14 18.87 1.14
CA ALA A 353 2.11 19.08 0.15
C ALA A 353 1.45 20.46 0.28
N CYS A 354 1.11 20.89 1.51
CA CYS A 354 0.56 22.22 1.77
C CYS A 354 1.55 23.32 1.46
N ASP A 355 2.82 23.18 1.90
CA ASP A 355 3.86 24.18 1.63
C ASP A 355 4.13 24.34 0.12
N LEU A 356 4.13 23.25 -0.65
CA LEU A 356 4.32 23.30 -2.11
C LEU A 356 3.16 24.04 -2.82
N VAL A 357 1.93 23.94 -2.31
CA VAL A 357 0.79 24.70 -2.80
C VAL A 357 0.97 26.19 -2.45
N ASP A 358 1.32 26.50 -1.19
CA ASP A 358 1.53 27.86 -0.73
C ASP A 358 2.71 28.56 -1.46
N GLU A 359 3.72 27.78 -1.85
CA GLU A 359 4.85 28.24 -2.67
C GLU A 359 4.50 28.39 -4.16
N GLY A 360 3.30 27.98 -4.58
CA GLY A 360 2.84 28.02 -5.97
C GLY A 360 3.54 27.03 -6.90
N MET A 361 4.18 25.99 -6.35
CA MET A 361 4.85 24.93 -7.12
C MET A 361 3.89 23.87 -7.66
N ILE A 362 2.81 23.60 -6.92
CA ILE A 362 1.75 22.64 -7.29
C ILE A 362 0.38 23.27 -7.00
N ASP A 363 -0.65 22.68 -7.58
CA ASP A 363 -2.04 22.96 -7.23
C ASP A 363 -2.57 22.00 -6.14
N GLU A 364 -3.75 22.28 -5.62
CA GLU A 364 -4.43 21.48 -4.61
C GLU A 364 -4.69 20.05 -5.10
N LYS A 365 -5.01 19.89 -6.39
CA LYS A 365 -5.24 18.59 -7.03
C LYS A 365 -4.00 17.72 -6.97
N ARG A 366 -2.83 18.28 -7.29
CA ARG A 366 -1.56 17.57 -7.21
C ARG A 366 -1.19 17.24 -5.76
N ALA A 367 -1.46 18.17 -4.81
CA ALA A 367 -1.25 17.95 -3.39
C ALA A 367 -2.05 16.74 -2.88
N VAL A 368 -3.33 16.63 -3.23
CA VAL A 368 -4.18 15.47 -2.91
C VAL A 368 -3.62 14.18 -3.55
N ALA A 369 -3.19 14.24 -4.80
CA ALA A 369 -2.69 13.08 -5.53
C ALA A 369 -1.37 12.52 -4.99
N MET A 370 -0.52 13.33 -4.35
CA MET A 370 0.81 12.91 -3.90
C MET A 370 0.84 12.27 -2.52
N ILE A 371 -0.25 12.33 -1.73
CA ILE A 371 -0.33 11.72 -0.40
C ILE A 371 -0.70 10.25 -0.54
N GLU A 372 0.07 9.37 0.08
CA GLU A 372 -0.28 7.95 0.19
C GLU A 372 -1.39 7.77 1.24
N PRO A 373 -2.62 7.34 0.86
CA PRO A 373 -3.76 7.32 1.79
C PRO A 373 -3.54 6.48 3.04
N ARG A 374 -2.85 5.35 2.93
CA ARG A 374 -2.58 4.45 4.07
C ARG A 374 -1.70 5.09 5.13
N THR A 375 -0.88 6.08 4.76
CA THR A 375 -0.02 6.77 5.72
C THR A 375 -0.80 7.63 6.71
N LEU A 376 -2.02 8.06 6.35
CA LEU A 376 -2.90 8.81 7.24
C LEU A 376 -3.30 8.02 8.48
N ASP A 377 -3.33 6.69 8.39
CA ASP A 377 -3.68 5.80 9.49
C ASP A 377 -2.80 6.07 10.73
N THR A 378 -1.52 6.30 10.51
CA THR A 378 -0.58 6.61 11.61
C THR A 378 -0.87 7.93 12.32
N LEU A 379 -1.56 8.86 11.68
CA LEU A 379 -1.91 10.17 12.26
C LEU A 379 -3.21 10.15 13.07
N LEU A 380 -3.99 9.10 12.91
CA LEU A 380 -5.32 8.96 13.55
C LEU A 380 -5.24 8.22 14.89
N HIS A 381 -4.08 7.68 15.22
CA HIS A 381 -3.84 6.90 16.43
C HIS A 381 -2.73 7.50 17.30
N PRO A 382 -2.72 7.24 18.61
CA PRO A 382 -1.63 7.65 19.48
C PRO A 382 -0.29 7.11 18.99
N GLN A 383 0.78 7.88 19.13
CA GLN A 383 2.15 7.52 18.77
C GLN A 383 3.05 7.49 19.99
N PHE A 384 4.13 6.74 19.96
CA PHE A 384 5.15 6.86 21.00
C PHE A 384 5.93 8.17 20.86
N ASP A 385 6.38 8.72 22.01
CA ASP A 385 7.39 9.77 22.02
C ASP A 385 8.65 9.29 21.27
N ALA A 386 9.03 10.02 20.22
CA ALA A 386 10.05 9.60 19.27
C ALA A 386 11.45 9.43 19.91
N ASP A 387 11.78 10.28 20.90
CA ASP A 387 13.09 10.23 21.55
C ASP A 387 13.17 9.06 22.54
N LYS A 388 12.07 8.76 23.22
CA LYS A 388 11.97 7.61 24.13
C LYS A 388 11.96 6.29 23.36
N LEU A 389 11.28 6.25 22.22
CA LEU A 389 11.26 5.08 21.35
C LEU A 389 12.64 4.71 20.80
N LYS A 390 13.44 5.71 20.39
CA LYS A 390 14.82 5.48 19.90
C LYS A 390 15.72 4.78 20.92
N ALA A 391 15.48 5.03 22.20
CA ALA A 391 16.25 4.42 23.29
C ALA A 391 15.76 3.01 23.67
N ALA A 392 14.56 2.63 23.25
CA ALA A 392 13.93 1.35 23.57
C ALA A 392 14.33 0.25 22.57
N LYS A 393 14.49 -0.98 23.07
CA LYS A 393 14.71 -2.16 22.25
C LYS A 393 13.49 -3.08 22.31
N PRO A 394 12.99 -3.58 21.16
CA PRO A 394 11.92 -4.55 21.16
C PRO A 394 12.33 -5.83 21.91
N ILE A 395 11.42 -6.36 22.70
CA ILE A 395 11.56 -7.65 23.41
C ILE A 395 10.80 -8.78 22.72
N GLY A 396 9.90 -8.46 21.81
CA GLY A 396 9.12 -9.40 21.02
C GLY A 396 8.47 -8.74 19.82
N LYS A 397 7.96 -9.54 18.92
CA LYS A 397 7.27 -9.07 17.71
C LYS A 397 6.11 -9.98 17.35
N GLY A 398 4.96 -9.37 17.13
CA GLY A 398 3.78 -9.99 16.52
C GLY A 398 3.42 -9.29 15.21
N LEU A 399 2.19 -9.49 14.76
CA LEU A 399 1.62 -8.76 13.62
C LEU A 399 1.05 -7.43 14.10
N GLY A 400 1.38 -6.34 13.42
CA GLY A 400 0.75 -5.03 13.61
C GLY A 400 -0.70 -5.10 13.13
N ALA A 401 -1.61 -5.47 14.00
CA ALA A 401 -2.98 -5.81 13.63
C ALA A 401 -3.94 -4.61 13.64
N SER A 402 -3.70 -3.64 14.52
CA SER A 402 -4.38 -2.34 14.53
C SER A 402 -3.38 -1.26 14.92
N PRO A 403 -3.25 -0.18 14.15
CA PRO A 403 -2.18 0.80 14.33
C PRO A 403 -2.30 1.56 15.67
N GLY A 404 -1.22 2.29 15.98
CA GLY A 404 -1.10 3.10 17.18
C GLY A 404 -0.11 2.55 18.18
N ALA A 405 0.15 3.35 19.21
CA ALA A 405 1.01 3.02 20.33
C ALA A 405 0.18 2.89 21.61
N ALA A 406 0.41 1.86 22.38
CA ALA A 406 -0.22 1.68 23.68
C ALA A 406 0.80 1.35 24.76
N CYS A 407 0.59 1.93 25.92
CA CYS A 407 1.37 1.65 27.12
C CYS A 407 0.40 1.42 28.27
N GLY A 408 0.54 0.31 28.97
CA GLY A 408 -0.35 -0.03 30.06
C GLY A 408 0.16 -1.19 30.92
N LYS A 409 -0.55 -1.41 32.00
CA LYS A 409 -0.34 -2.55 32.90
C LYS A 409 -0.99 -3.80 32.29
N VAL A 410 -0.30 -4.91 32.37
CA VAL A 410 -0.78 -6.20 31.85
C VAL A 410 -2.00 -6.66 32.65
N VAL A 411 -3.05 -7.05 31.95
CA VAL A 411 -4.22 -7.76 32.51
C VAL A 411 -4.58 -8.92 31.58
N PHE A 412 -5.17 -9.99 32.15
CA PHE A 412 -5.38 -11.25 31.46
C PHE A 412 -6.83 -11.59 31.17
N SER A 413 -7.79 -10.83 31.67
CA SER A 413 -9.21 -11.02 31.43
C SER A 413 -9.92 -9.72 31.05
N ALA A 414 -11.07 -9.84 30.39
CA ALA A 414 -11.93 -8.69 30.07
C ALA A 414 -12.44 -8.01 31.35
N GLU A 415 -12.77 -8.79 32.41
CA GLU A 415 -13.23 -8.33 33.69
C GLU A 415 -12.15 -7.51 34.37
N ASP A 416 -10.90 -7.99 34.40
CA ASP A 416 -9.77 -7.25 35.00
C ASP A 416 -9.54 -5.94 34.22
N ALA A 417 -9.61 -5.96 32.88
CA ALA A 417 -9.48 -4.76 32.06
C ALA A 417 -10.54 -3.70 32.42
N LYS A 418 -11.80 -4.10 32.53
CA LYS A 418 -12.91 -3.22 32.96
C LYS A 418 -12.68 -2.69 34.38
N ALA A 419 -12.35 -3.56 35.31
CA ALA A 419 -12.17 -3.21 36.73
C ALA A 419 -11.00 -2.25 36.96
N TRP A 420 -9.90 -2.45 36.22
CA TRP A 420 -8.75 -1.56 36.32
C TRP A 420 -8.96 -0.23 35.62
N ASN A 421 -9.61 -0.23 34.47
CA ASN A 421 -9.98 0.99 33.79
C ASN A 421 -10.95 1.86 34.62
N ALA A 422 -11.90 1.25 35.32
CA ALA A 422 -12.78 1.96 36.23
C ALA A 422 -12.03 2.68 37.37
N ARG A 423 -10.85 2.18 37.73
CA ARG A 423 -9.90 2.82 38.66
C ARG A 423 -8.97 3.83 38.00
N LYS A 424 -9.18 4.12 36.70
CA LYS A 424 -8.35 5.01 35.88
C LYS A 424 -6.92 4.50 35.65
N GLU A 425 -6.71 3.20 35.74
CA GLU A 425 -5.46 2.56 35.39
C GLU A 425 -5.41 2.30 33.86
N LYS A 426 -4.28 2.60 33.24
CA LYS A 426 -4.03 2.24 31.84
C LYS A 426 -3.65 0.77 31.79
N VAL A 427 -4.35 -0.02 30.96
CA VAL A 427 -4.13 -1.46 30.85
C VAL A 427 -3.89 -1.90 29.42
N VAL A 428 -3.10 -2.97 29.28
CA VAL A 428 -2.95 -3.73 28.04
C VAL A 428 -3.53 -5.13 28.30
N LEU A 429 -4.55 -5.48 27.53
CA LEU A 429 -5.19 -6.80 27.61
C LEU A 429 -4.34 -7.82 26.86
N VAL A 430 -3.85 -8.83 27.58
CA VAL A 430 -2.99 -9.89 27.03
C VAL A 430 -3.73 -11.21 27.10
N ARG A 431 -4.01 -11.81 25.90
CA ARG A 431 -4.80 -13.04 25.80
C ARG A 431 -4.08 -14.06 24.93
N LEU A 432 -4.40 -15.34 25.12
CA LEU A 432 -4.01 -16.39 24.16
C LEU A 432 -4.64 -16.09 22.79
N GLU A 433 -5.93 -15.82 22.78
CA GLU A 433 -6.76 -15.30 21.68
C GLU A 433 -7.98 -14.58 22.28
N THR A 434 -8.65 -13.72 21.53
CA THR A 434 -9.87 -13.04 22.01
C THR A 434 -11.12 -13.65 21.38
N SER A 435 -12.21 -13.58 22.14
CA SER A 435 -13.56 -13.97 21.73
C SER A 435 -14.53 -12.77 21.75
N PRO A 436 -15.74 -12.88 21.22
CA PRO A 436 -16.76 -11.83 21.32
C PRO A 436 -17.06 -11.39 22.76
N GLU A 437 -16.89 -12.26 23.73
CA GLU A 437 -17.08 -11.98 25.17
C GLU A 437 -16.05 -11.00 25.72
N ASP A 438 -14.88 -10.90 25.07
CA ASP A 438 -13.80 -9.99 25.48
C ASP A 438 -14.01 -8.54 25.04
N ILE A 439 -15.03 -8.22 24.22
CA ILE A 439 -15.24 -6.90 23.59
C ILE A 439 -15.22 -5.76 24.61
N GLU A 440 -15.88 -5.91 25.75
CA GLU A 440 -15.94 -4.85 26.78
C GLU A 440 -14.57 -4.63 27.44
N GLY A 441 -13.80 -5.69 27.65
CA GLY A 441 -12.41 -5.61 28.12
C GLY A 441 -11.48 -4.98 27.08
N MET A 442 -11.69 -5.32 25.80
CA MET A 442 -10.94 -4.73 24.69
C MET A 442 -11.20 -3.22 24.57
N LYS A 443 -12.44 -2.76 24.77
CA LYS A 443 -12.79 -1.32 24.81
C LYS A 443 -12.14 -0.60 26.00
N ALA A 444 -12.03 -1.25 27.13
CA ALA A 444 -11.44 -0.70 28.34
C ALA A 444 -9.91 -0.59 28.29
N ALA A 445 -9.26 -1.38 27.45
CA ALA A 445 -7.81 -1.46 27.33
C ALA A 445 -7.25 -0.36 26.41
N GLN A 446 -6.02 0.11 26.70
CA GLN A 446 -5.26 0.99 25.83
C GLN A 446 -4.72 0.24 24.59
N GLY A 447 -4.49 -1.05 24.76
CA GLY A 447 -3.99 -1.91 23.70
C GLY A 447 -4.26 -3.39 23.97
N ILE A 448 -4.19 -4.18 22.92
CA ILE A 448 -4.49 -5.61 22.92
C ILE A 448 -3.27 -6.35 22.39
N LEU A 449 -2.86 -7.39 23.09
CA LEU A 449 -1.77 -8.28 22.71
C LEU A 449 -2.27 -9.72 22.74
N THR A 450 -2.15 -10.44 21.61
CA THR A 450 -2.51 -11.86 21.57
C THR A 450 -1.35 -12.76 21.15
N VAL A 451 -1.31 -13.96 21.71
CA VAL A 451 -0.32 -14.99 21.37
C VAL A 451 -0.65 -15.62 20.02
N ARG A 452 -1.92 -15.85 19.77
CA ARG A 452 -2.46 -16.43 18.53
C ARG A 452 -3.28 -15.40 17.75
N GLY A 453 -3.49 -15.68 16.49
CA GLY A 453 -4.30 -14.87 15.60
C GLY A 453 -3.50 -14.17 14.51
N GLY A 454 -4.17 -13.93 13.39
CA GLY A 454 -3.65 -13.23 12.23
C GLY A 454 -4.34 -11.87 12.04
N MET A 455 -4.11 -11.23 10.89
CA MET A 455 -4.72 -9.94 10.53
C MET A 455 -6.26 -9.96 10.43
N THR A 456 -6.83 -11.14 10.32
CA THR A 456 -8.28 -11.38 10.22
C THR A 456 -8.88 -12.00 11.49
N SER A 457 -8.08 -12.19 12.54
CA SER A 457 -8.57 -12.70 13.84
C SER A 457 -9.57 -11.74 14.49
N HIS A 458 -10.38 -12.25 15.40
CA HIS A 458 -11.34 -11.46 16.18
C HIS A 458 -10.65 -10.24 16.84
N ALA A 459 -9.50 -10.46 17.51
CA ALA A 459 -8.73 -9.37 18.10
C ALA A 459 -8.38 -8.28 17.11
N ALA A 460 -7.88 -8.66 15.94
CA ALA A 460 -7.44 -7.73 14.89
C ALA A 460 -8.60 -6.92 14.28
N VAL A 461 -9.72 -7.59 13.99
CA VAL A 461 -10.90 -6.95 13.36
C VAL A 461 -11.58 -5.99 14.32
N VAL A 462 -11.82 -6.44 15.56
CA VAL A 462 -12.50 -5.63 16.57
C VAL A 462 -11.62 -4.45 16.99
N ALA A 463 -10.32 -4.66 17.24
CA ALA A 463 -9.41 -3.58 17.60
C ALA A 463 -9.33 -2.49 16.51
N ARG A 464 -9.30 -2.87 15.23
CA ARG A 464 -9.34 -1.90 14.11
C ARG A 464 -10.65 -1.13 14.07
N GLY A 465 -11.77 -1.81 14.32
CA GLY A 465 -13.07 -1.15 14.42
C GLY A 465 -13.12 -0.10 15.52
N MET A 466 -12.52 -0.40 16.66
CA MET A 466 -12.45 0.48 17.85
C MET A 466 -11.34 1.55 17.75
N GLY A 467 -10.38 1.43 16.83
CA GLY A 467 -9.18 2.27 16.80
C GLY A 467 -8.21 2.00 17.95
N THR A 468 -8.30 0.83 18.58
CA THR A 468 -7.44 0.42 19.69
C THR A 468 -6.18 -0.24 19.15
N CYS A 469 -5.01 0.13 19.68
CA CYS A 469 -3.73 -0.49 19.31
C CYS A 469 -3.78 -2.02 19.50
N CYS A 470 -3.37 -2.79 18.49
CA CYS A 470 -3.36 -4.26 18.60
C CYS A 470 -2.11 -4.87 17.97
N VAL A 471 -1.46 -5.73 18.74
CA VAL A 471 -0.41 -6.65 18.28
C VAL A 471 -0.94 -8.07 18.40
N SER A 472 -1.09 -8.77 17.30
CA SER A 472 -1.66 -10.12 17.25
C SER A 472 -0.62 -11.16 16.85
N GLY A 473 -0.78 -12.40 17.35
CA GLY A 473 0.04 -13.52 16.90
C GLY A 473 1.50 -13.48 17.33
N CYS A 474 1.80 -12.99 18.54
CA CYS A 474 3.15 -13.07 19.10
C CYS A 474 3.43 -14.47 19.66
N GLY A 475 3.81 -15.40 18.79
CA GLY A 475 4.07 -16.81 19.15
C GLY A 475 5.26 -17.04 20.09
N ASP A 476 6.10 -16.04 20.32
CA ASP A 476 7.22 -16.11 21.27
C ASP A 476 6.76 -16.01 22.73
N ILE A 477 5.53 -15.58 22.98
CA ILE A 477 4.94 -15.50 24.32
C ILE A 477 4.54 -16.91 24.80
N LYS A 478 5.03 -17.27 25.98
CA LYS A 478 4.57 -18.46 26.71
C LYS A 478 3.55 -18.01 27.75
N MET A 479 2.28 -18.24 27.43
CA MET A 479 1.14 -17.77 28.21
C MET A 479 0.76 -18.78 29.31
N ASP A 480 0.45 -18.23 30.49
CA ASP A 480 -0.21 -18.93 31.61
C ASP A 480 -1.34 -18.02 32.09
N GLU A 481 -2.52 -18.12 31.49
CA GLU A 481 -3.68 -17.27 31.82
C GLU A 481 -4.20 -17.54 33.23
N GLU A 482 -4.23 -18.79 33.66
CA GLU A 482 -4.67 -19.12 35.05
C GLU A 482 -3.72 -18.55 36.11
N GLY A 483 -2.41 -18.66 35.85
CA GLY A 483 -1.39 -18.07 36.73
C GLY A 483 -1.21 -16.56 36.57
N LYS A 484 -1.99 -15.91 35.68
CA LYS A 484 -1.93 -14.49 35.36
C LYS A 484 -0.50 -14.01 35.10
N GLN A 485 0.20 -14.70 34.21
CA GLN A 485 1.57 -14.40 33.83
C GLN A 485 1.91 -14.88 32.42
N PHE A 486 2.94 -14.31 31.82
CA PHE A 486 3.54 -14.81 30.60
C PHE A 486 5.06 -14.61 30.59
N GLU A 487 5.78 -15.44 29.84
CA GLU A 487 7.22 -15.30 29.60
C GLU A 487 7.47 -14.77 28.19
N LEU A 488 8.31 -13.74 28.07
CA LEU A 488 8.78 -13.19 26.79
C LEU A 488 10.23 -12.72 26.91
N ALA A 489 11.09 -13.10 25.97
CA ALA A 489 12.53 -12.77 25.97
C ALA A 489 13.27 -13.13 27.27
N GLY A 490 12.86 -14.22 27.94
CA GLY A 490 13.47 -14.70 29.17
C GLY A 490 13.07 -13.94 30.44
N LYS A 491 12.09 -13.04 30.35
CA LYS A 491 11.49 -12.32 31.49
C LYS A 491 10.05 -12.76 31.68
N THR A 492 9.64 -12.97 32.91
CA THR A 492 8.25 -13.24 33.29
C THR A 492 7.55 -11.93 33.61
N TYR A 493 6.38 -11.74 33.03
CA TYR A 493 5.47 -10.61 33.25
C TYR A 493 4.25 -11.08 33.98
N HIS A 494 3.93 -10.40 35.06
CA HIS A 494 2.76 -10.67 35.93
C HIS A 494 1.68 -9.61 35.69
N GLU A 495 0.48 -9.89 36.18
CA GLU A 495 -0.60 -8.89 36.20
C GLU A 495 -0.13 -7.62 36.91
N GLY A 496 -0.30 -6.48 36.27
CA GLY A 496 0.14 -5.16 36.76
C GLY A 496 1.52 -4.71 36.32
N ASP A 497 2.33 -5.58 35.65
CA ASP A 497 3.60 -5.16 35.04
C ASP A 497 3.36 -4.26 33.83
N TRP A 498 4.26 -3.31 33.60
CA TRP A 498 4.14 -2.40 32.47
C TRP A 498 4.73 -2.98 31.19
N ILE A 499 3.95 -2.88 30.12
CA ILE A 499 4.42 -3.12 28.76
C ILE A 499 3.97 -2.01 27.82
N SER A 500 4.71 -1.85 26.72
CA SER A 500 4.35 -0.95 25.63
C SER A 500 4.30 -1.75 24.33
N ILE A 501 3.28 -1.52 23.53
CA ILE A 501 3.07 -2.21 22.25
C ILE A 501 2.86 -1.22 21.12
N ASP A 502 3.42 -1.53 19.95
CA ASP A 502 3.29 -0.76 18.74
C ASP A 502 2.47 -1.55 17.71
N GLY A 503 1.22 -1.18 17.56
CA GLY A 503 0.30 -1.83 16.64
C GLY A 503 0.59 -1.55 15.18
N SER A 504 1.44 -0.58 14.86
CA SER A 504 1.87 -0.30 13.49
C SER A 504 3.02 -1.20 13.03
N THR A 505 3.96 -1.49 13.94
CA THR A 505 5.16 -2.30 13.63
C THR A 505 5.07 -3.74 14.15
N GLY A 506 4.15 -4.00 15.08
CA GLY A 506 4.04 -5.29 15.80
C GLY A 506 5.06 -5.46 16.93
N ASN A 507 5.85 -4.44 17.24
CA ASN A 507 6.88 -4.53 18.27
C ASN A 507 6.29 -4.44 19.68
N ILE A 508 6.92 -5.16 20.60
CA ILE A 508 6.60 -5.17 22.02
C ILE A 508 7.82 -4.69 22.79
N TYR A 509 7.64 -3.84 23.77
CA TYR A 509 8.69 -3.22 24.57
C TYR A 509 8.47 -3.43 26.06
N ASP A 510 9.55 -3.57 26.81
CA ASP A 510 9.53 -3.66 28.27
C ASP A 510 9.28 -2.28 28.90
N GLY A 511 8.37 -2.20 29.86
CA GLY A 511 8.11 -1.00 30.64
C GLY A 511 7.31 0.09 29.90
N VAL A 512 7.49 1.31 30.34
CA VAL A 512 6.71 2.49 29.92
C VAL A 512 7.42 3.26 28.84
N ILE A 513 6.81 3.36 27.67
CA ILE A 513 7.16 4.36 26.65
C ILE A 513 5.97 5.33 26.56
N PRO A 514 6.16 6.62 26.85
CA PRO A 514 5.08 7.61 26.79
C PRO A 514 4.46 7.71 25.40
N THR A 515 3.15 7.92 25.35
CA THR A 515 2.39 8.13 24.10
C THR A 515 1.99 9.60 23.97
N VAL A 516 1.90 10.05 22.72
CA VAL A 516 1.39 11.36 22.31
C VAL A 516 0.11 11.14 21.51
N ASP A 517 -0.94 11.88 21.86
CA ASP A 517 -2.25 11.76 21.21
C ASP A 517 -2.21 12.25 19.74
N ALA A 518 -3.06 11.64 18.91
CA ALA A 518 -3.22 12.01 17.53
C ALA A 518 -3.79 13.44 17.38
N SER A 519 -3.26 14.21 16.44
CA SER A 519 -3.78 15.53 16.09
C SER A 519 -4.18 15.57 14.62
N ILE A 520 -5.46 15.85 14.36
CA ILE A 520 -6.07 15.95 13.03
C ILE A 520 -6.34 17.40 12.60
N ALA A 521 -5.60 18.36 13.16
CA ALA A 521 -5.73 19.79 12.85
C ALA A 521 -4.71 20.27 11.79
N GLY A 522 -4.83 21.49 11.32
CA GLY A 522 -3.86 22.13 10.44
C GLY A 522 -3.83 21.56 9.03
N GLU A 523 -2.67 21.08 8.60
CA GLU A 523 -2.44 20.58 7.23
C GLU A 523 -3.33 19.38 6.89
N PHE A 524 -3.62 18.52 7.87
CA PHE A 524 -4.55 17.40 7.67
C PHE A 524 -5.94 17.91 7.25
N GLY A 525 -6.47 18.91 7.94
CA GLY A 525 -7.77 19.51 7.62
C GLY A 525 -7.80 20.14 6.22
N ARG A 526 -6.71 20.79 5.81
CA ARG A 526 -6.58 21.38 4.46
C ARG A 526 -6.63 20.31 3.37
N ILE A 527 -5.84 19.26 3.51
CA ILE A 527 -5.81 18.12 2.55
C ILE A 527 -7.18 17.46 2.47
N MET A 528 -7.86 17.23 3.60
CA MET A 528 -9.20 16.65 3.60
C MET A 528 -10.25 17.53 2.93
N ALA A 529 -10.19 18.86 3.14
CA ALA A 529 -11.08 19.80 2.46
C ALA A 529 -10.87 19.80 0.95
N TRP A 530 -9.61 19.77 0.51
CA TRP A 530 -9.30 19.62 -0.92
C TRP A 530 -9.79 18.29 -1.48
N ALA A 531 -9.54 17.18 -0.78
CA ALA A 531 -10.02 15.85 -1.19
C ALA A 531 -11.54 15.82 -1.37
N ASP A 532 -12.29 16.37 -0.42
CA ASP A 532 -13.75 16.43 -0.50
C ASP A 532 -14.26 17.21 -1.71
N SER A 533 -13.51 18.20 -2.19
CA SER A 533 -13.89 18.98 -3.39
C SER A 533 -13.75 18.21 -4.70
N TYR A 534 -12.95 17.15 -4.73
CA TYR A 534 -12.70 16.34 -5.93
C TYR A 534 -13.46 15.03 -5.96
N ARG A 535 -13.72 14.38 -4.80
CA ARG A 535 -14.35 13.06 -4.77
C ARG A 535 -15.79 13.05 -5.27
N ARG A 536 -16.18 11.96 -5.92
CA ARG A 536 -17.55 11.68 -6.31
C ARG A 536 -18.23 10.74 -5.32
N LEU A 537 -17.51 9.71 -4.86
CA LEU A 537 -18.02 8.78 -3.84
C LEU A 537 -18.26 9.51 -2.52
N SER A 538 -19.45 9.31 -1.95
CA SER A 538 -19.70 9.59 -0.54
C SER A 538 -18.96 8.57 0.34
N VAL A 539 -18.54 8.97 1.52
CA VAL A 539 -17.85 8.09 2.47
C VAL A 539 -18.70 7.98 3.72
N ARG A 540 -19.26 6.80 3.94
CA ARG A 540 -20.01 6.41 5.12
C ARG A 540 -19.15 5.60 6.08
N THR A 541 -19.64 5.33 7.25
CA THR A 541 -18.98 4.50 8.26
C THR A 541 -19.78 3.25 8.61
N ASN A 542 -19.07 2.23 9.11
CA ASN A 542 -19.66 1.09 9.81
C ASN A 542 -19.55 1.41 11.31
N ALA A 543 -20.67 1.63 11.98
CA ALA A 543 -20.70 2.02 13.37
C ALA A 543 -21.95 1.44 14.04
N ASP A 544 -21.75 0.80 15.20
CA ASP A 544 -22.77 0.04 15.91
C ASP A 544 -23.20 0.72 17.22
N THR A 545 -22.51 1.80 17.59
CA THR A 545 -22.77 2.59 18.81
C THR A 545 -22.85 4.10 18.52
N PRO A 546 -23.57 4.87 19.34
CA PRO A 546 -23.57 6.34 19.24
C PRO A 546 -22.18 6.98 19.34
N HIS A 547 -21.29 6.38 20.14
CA HIS A 547 -19.92 6.83 20.30
C HIS A 547 -19.13 6.71 19.00
N ASP A 548 -19.19 5.54 18.35
CA ASP A 548 -18.48 5.30 17.08
C ASP A 548 -19.05 6.16 15.96
N ALA A 549 -20.36 6.34 15.95
CA ALA A 549 -21.05 7.22 15.00
C ALA A 549 -20.57 8.68 15.13
N ALA A 550 -20.48 9.19 16.37
CA ALA A 550 -20.00 10.54 16.64
C ALA A 550 -18.53 10.70 16.24
N LYS A 551 -17.68 9.69 16.55
CA LYS A 551 -16.26 9.68 16.16
C LYS A 551 -16.10 9.68 14.65
N ALA A 552 -16.86 8.85 13.94
CA ALA A 552 -16.83 8.81 12.49
C ALA A 552 -17.26 10.15 11.86
N ARG A 553 -18.26 10.83 12.43
CA ARG A 553 -18.66 12.17 11.98
C ARG A 553 -17.56 13.21 12.17
N GLU A 554 -16.88 13.18 13.31
CA GLU A 554 -15.70 14.01 13.54
C GLU A 554 -14.63 13.80 12.45
N LEU A 555 -14.45 12.57 12.00
CA LEU A 555 -13.52 12.18 10.94
C LEU A 555 -14.08 12.46 9.52
N GLY A 556 -15.31 12.95 9.40
CA GLY A 556 -15.92 13.40 8.15
C GLY A 556 -16.81 12.37 7.45
N ALA A 557 -17.35 11.39 8.17
CA ALA A 557 -18.33 10.45 7.62
C ALA A 557 -19.65 11.17 7.27
N GLU A 558 -20.22 10.84 6.13
CA GLU A 558 -21.45 11.41 5.57
C GLU A 558 -22.66 10.49 5.73
N GLY A 559 -22.58 9.53 6.62
CA GLY A 559 -23.63 8.56 6.92
C GLY A 559 -23.08 7.31 7.56
N ILE A 560 -23.97 6.39 7.90
CA ILE A 560 -23.64 5.03 8.29
C ILE A 560 -24.10 4.09 7.18
N GLY A 561 -23.18 3.30 6.64
CA GLY A 561 -23.48 2.28 5.63
C GLY A 561 -23.79 0.90 6.22
N LEU A 562 -23.47 0.70 7.49
CA LEU A 562 -23.77 -0.54 8.21
C LEU A 562 -23.83 -0.30 9.71
N VAL A 563 -25.00 -0.57 10.29
CA VAL A 563 -25.18 -0.85 11.72
C VAL A 563 -25.43 -2.35 11.85
N ARG A 564 -24.57 -3.04 12.60
CA ARG A 564 -24.72 -4.47 12.91
C ARG A 564 -25.53 -4.62 14.19
N THR A 565 -26.77 -5.04 14.06
CA THR A 565 -27.66 -5.12 15.23
C THR A 565 -27.29 -6.24 16.18
N GLU A 566 -26.60 -7.27 15.72
CA GLU A 566 -26.09 -8.37 16.57
C GLU A 566 -25.11 -7.88 17.64
N HIS A 567 -24.28 -6.90 17.37
CA HIS A 567 -23.32 -6.36 18.35
C HIS A 567 -24.00 -5.69 19.54
N MET A 568 -25.26 -5.26 19.37
CA MET A 568 -26.02 -4.66 20.45
C MET A 568 -26.52 -5.70 21.48
N PHE A 569 -26.56 -6.98 21.10
CA PHE A 569 -27.12 -8.05 21.93
C PHE A 569 -26.11 -8.71 22.86
N PHE A 570 -24.81 -8.49 22.69
CA PHE A 570 -23.77 -9.09 23.55
C PHE A 570 -23.59 -8.38 24.89
N ASN A 571 -24.29 -7.28 25.15
CA ASN A 571 -24.22 -6.61 26.45
C ASN A 571 -24.94 -7.47 27.50
N ASP A 572 -24.39 -7.50 28.73
CA ASP A 572 -24.86 -8.34 29.84
C ASP A 572 -26.36 -8.15 30.17
N ASP A 573 -26.88 -6.95 29.98
CA ASP A 573 -28.28 -6.60 30.23
C ASP A 573 -29.24 -7.08 29.13
N ARG A 574 -28.77 -7.57 27.99
CA ARG A 574 -29.54 -7.89 26.78
C ARG A 574 -29.46 -9.33 26.36
N ILE A 575 -28.29 -9.95 26.57
CA ILE A 575 -28.03 -11.31 26.12
C ILE A 575 -29.01 -12.33 26.70
N ASP A 576 -29.42 -12.12 27.96
CA ASP A 576 -30.41 -13.01 28.62
C ASP A 576 -31.77 -12.96 27.94
N ALA A 577 -32.26 -11.78 27.54
CA ALA A 577 -33.53 -11.66 26.81
C ALA A 577 -33.48 -12.28 25.41
N LEU A 578 -32.30 -12.19 24.75
CA LEU A 578 -32.09 -12.85 23.47
C LEU A 578 -32.05 -14.38 23.62
N ARG A 579 -31.38 -14.89 24.65
CA ARG A 579 -31.34 -16.31 24.99
C ARG A 579 -32.72 -16.86 25.36
N GLU A 580 -33.54 -16.08 26.07
CA GLU A 580 -34.94 -16.39 26.32
C GLU A 580 -35.73 -16.56 25.00
N MET A 581 -35.53 -15.64 24.06
CA MET A 581 -36.13 -15.74 22.72
C MET A 581 -35.69 -17.00 21.98
N ILE A 582 -34.39 -17.33 22.03
CA ILE A 582 -33.81 -18.54 21.39
C ILE A 582 -34.36 -19.82 22.02
N CYS A 583 -34.54 -19.83 23.34
CA CYS A 583 -35.02 -20.99 24.08
C CYS A 583 -36.55 -21.13 24.09
N ALA A 584 -37.29 -20.19 23.53
CA ALA A 584 -38.76 -20.19 23.49
C ALA A 584 -39.33 -21.32 22.63
N ASP A 585 -40.33 -21.99 23.17
CA ASP A 585 -41.00 -23.12 22.50
C ASP A 585 -42.17 -22.66 21.58
N THR A 586 -42.72 -21.48 21.83
CA THR A 586 -43.90 -20.93 21.11
C THR A 586 -43.60 -19.54 20.53
N LYS A 587 -44.38 -19.12 19.53
CA LYS A 587 -44.30 -17.77 18.95
C LYS A 587 -44.58 -16.71 20.03
N GLU A 588 -45.60 -16.96 20.87
CA GLU A 588 -46.04 -16.05 21.94
C GLU A 588 -44.93 -15.80 22.95
N GLU A 589 -44.17 -16.82 23.31
CA GLU A 589 -42.98 -16.70 24.17
C GLU A 589 -41.87 -15.92 23.49
N ARG A 590 -41.60 -16.17 22.21
CA ARG A 590 -40.62 -15.37 21.43
C ARG A 590 -40.99 -13.90 21.39
N VAL A 591 -42.25 -13.58 21.11
CA VAL A 591 -42.74 -12.21 21.07
C VAL A 591 -42.62 -11.53 22.43
N ALA A 592 -42.86 -12.24 23.53
CA ALA A 592 -42.69 -11.73 24.89
C ALA A 592 -41.20 -11.42 25.21
N ALA A 593 -40.27 -12.28 24.81
CA ALA A 593 -38.85 -12.07 24.98
C ALA A 593 -38.34 -10.88 24.11
N LEU A 594 -38.76 -10.81 22.85
CA LEU A 594 -38.43 -9.71 21.93
C LEU A 594 -38.97 -8.36 22.42
N ALA A 595 -40.12 -8.32 23.09
CA ALA A 595 -40.68 -7.11 23.68
C ALA A 595 -39.78 -6.49 24.78
N LYS A 596 -38.89 -7.29 25.39
CA LYS A 596 -37.85 -6.79 26.33
C LYS A 596 -36.68 -6.13 25.62
N LEU A 597 -36.33 -6.62 24.42
CA LEU A 597 -35.21 -6.10 23.62
C LEU A 597 -35.58 -4.84 22.84
N GLU A 598 -36.85 -4.71 22.42
CA GLU A 598 -37.30 -3.59 21.59
C GLU A 598 -36.95 -2.21 22.14
N PRO A 599 -37.24 -1.84 23.42
CA PRO A 599 -36.92 -0.52 23.95
C PRO A 599 -35.41 -0.30 24.10
N MET A 600 -34.60 -1.35 24.25
CA MET A 600 -33.14 -1.25 24.31
C MET A 600 -32.56 -0.90 22.95
N GLN A 601 -32.95 -1.60 21.88
CA GLN A 601 -32.58 -1.26 20.51
C GLN A 601 -33.13 0.09 20.05
N GLU A 602 -34.33 0.44 20.42
CA GLU A 602 -34.92 1.75 20.15
C GLU A 602 -34.02 2.86 20.70
N GLY A 603 -33.56 2.73 21.96
CA GLY A 603 -32.63 3.68 22.57
C GLY A 603 -31.27 3.75 21.88
N ASP A 604 -30.72 2.63 21.42
CA ASP A 604 -29.46 2.60 20.64
C ASP A 604 -29.61 3.34 19.32
N PHE A 605 -30.67 3.07 18.59
CA PHE A 605 -30.94 3.72 17.30
C PHE A 605 -31.22 5.22 17.47
N GLU A 606 -31.92 5.63 18.51
CA GLU A 606 -32.09 7.06 18.83
C GLU A 606 -30.72 7.73 19.03
N GLY A 607 -29.84 7.12 19.83
CA GLY A 607 -28.49 7.64 20.04
C GLY A 607 -27.67 7.74 18.76
N ILE A 608 -27.79 6.76 17.86
CA ILE A 608 -27.10 6.76 16.54
C ILE A 608 -27.69 7.88 15.66
N TYR A 609 -29.01 8.04 15.57
CA TYR A 609 -29.61 9.11 14.80
C TYR A 609 -29.25 10.50 15.32
N GLU A 610 -29.22 10.68 16.64
CA GLU A 610 -28.76 11.93 17.27
C GLU A 610 -27.29 12.22 16.91
N ALA A 611 -26.42 11.21 16.96
CA ALA A 611 -25.02 11.36 16.60
C ALA A 611 -24.86 11.74 15.12
N MET A 612 -25.69 11.19 14.24
CA MET A 612 -25.61 11.40 12.79
C MET A 612 -26.32 12.67 12.29
N GLN A 613 -27.21 13.27 13.08
CA GLN A 613 -27.81 14.60 12.81
C GLN A 613 -28.40 14.73 11.40
N GLY A 614 -29.20 13.78 10.97
CA GLY A 614 -29.87 13.79 9.67
C GLY A 614 -29.12 13.12 8.53
N PHE A 615 -27.87 12.72 8.72
CA PHE A 615 -27.18 11.89 7.72
C PHE A 615 -27.80 10.48 7.64
N PRO A 616 -27.75 9.83 6.45
CA PRO A 616 -28.34 8.52 6.25
C PRO A 616 -27.74 7.46 7.17
N VAL A 617 -28.58 6.57 7.68
CA VAL A 617 -28.19 5.45 8.53
C VAL A 617 -28.81 4.16 8.00
N THR A 618 -27.98 3.23 7.59
CA THR A 618 -28.37 1.90 7.11
C THR A 618 -28.27 0.90 8.26
N ILE A 619 -29.41 0.36 8.67
CA ILE A 619 -29.52 -0.61 9.77
C ILE A 619 -29.75 -1.99 9.17
N ARG A 620 -28.82 -2.91 9.40
CA ARG A 620 -28.93 -4.31 9.00
C ARG A 620 -29.69 -5.10 10.06
N PHE A 621 -30.66 -5.87 9.64
CA PHE A 621 -31.34 -6.82 10.54
C PHE A 621 -30.39 -7.93 11.00
N LEU A 622 -30.76 -8.61 12.06
CA LEU A 622 -30.01 -9.69 12.67
C LEU A 622 -29.51 -10.67 11.61
N ASP A 623 -28.21 -10.86 11.52
CA ASP A 623 -27.56 -11.67 10.49
C ASP A 623 -26.98 -12.99 11.00
N PRO A 624 -26.24 -13.09 12.12
CA PRO A 624 -25.64 -14.33 12.57
C PRO A 624 -26.64 -15.41 12.93
N PRO A 625 -26.27 -16.69 12.83
CA PRO A 625 -27.12 -17.78 13.29
C PRO A 625 -27.23 -17.79 14.84
N LEU A 626 -28.36 -18.27 15.33
CA LEU A 626 -28.72 -18.16 16.76
C LEU A 626 -27.79 -18.91 17.70
N HIS A 627 -27.03 -19.92 17.24
CA HIS A 627 -26.08 -20.64 18.08
C HIS A 627 -24.91 -19.74 18.55
N GLU A 628 -24.61 -18.63 17.89
CA GLU A 628 -23.55 -17.71 18.33
C GLU A 628 -23.89 -16.95 19.63
N PHE A 629 -25.16 -16.92 20.02
CA PHE A 629 -25.62 -16.21 21.21
C PHE A 629 -25.83 -17.12 22.44
N VAL A 630 -25.74 -18.43 22.27
CA VAL A 630 -25.95 -19.37 23.37
C VAL A 630 -24.60 -19.80 23.99
N PRO A 631 -24.57 -20.09 25.30
CA PRO A 631 -23.34 -20.44 25.97
C PRO A 631 -22.82 -21.80 25.54
N THR A 632 -21.49 -22.00 25.61
CA THR A 632 -20.79 -23.26 25.35
C THR A 632 -20.34 -23.95 26.62
N GLU A 633 -20.11 -23.20 27.69
CA GLU A 633 -19.60 -23.71 28.95
C GLU A 633 -20.69 -24.32 29.81
N GLU A 634 -20.38 -25.44 30.49
CA GLU A 634 -21.35 -26.22 31.31
C GLU A 634 -21.99 -25.39 32.42
N GLU A 635 -21.22 -24.48 33.06
CA GLU A 635 -21.70 -23.62 34.16
C GLU A 635 -22.71 -22.61 33.65
N ASP A 636 -22.45 -22.01 32.50
CA ASP A 636 -23.32 -21.03 31.87
C ASP A 636 -24.59 -21.68 31.29
N ILE A 637 -24.46 -22.90 30.75
CA ILE A 637 -25.61 -23.70 30.33
C ILE A 637 -26.52 -24.03 31.52
N ALA A 638 -25.91 -24.36 32.67
CA ALA A 638 -26.68 -24.63 33.90
C ALA A 638 -27.37 -23.36 34.44
N LEU A 639 -26.70 -22.21 34.33
CA LEU A 639 -27.28 -20.92 34.71
C LEU A 639 -28.44 -20.56 33.79
N LEU A 640 -28.27 -20.70 32.46
CA LEU A 640 -29.33 -20.47 31.48
C LEU A 640 -30.53 -21.40 31.72
N ALA A 641 -30.30 -22.69 31.99
CA ALA A 641 -31.36 -23.64 32.31
C ALA A 641 -32.19 -23.21 33.53
N LYS A 642 -31.52 -22.71 34.58
CA LYS A 642 -32.19 -22.19 35.75
C LYS A 642 -33.00 -20.93 35.47
N THR A 643 -32.44 -20.02 34.69
CA THR A 643 -33.08 -18.75 34.30
C THR A 643 -34.34 -19.02 33.46
N GLU A 644 -34.25 -19.92 32.50
CA GLU A 644 -35.37 -20.29 31.59
C GLU A 644 -36.38 -21.28 32.22
N GLY A 645 -36.11 -21.75 33.42
CA GLY A 645 -36.97 -22.76 34.06
C GLY A 645 -36.99 -24.11 33.32
N LYS A 646 -35.96 -24.40 32.54
CA LYS A 646 -35.79 -25.65 31.78
C LYS A 646 -34.72 -26.54 32.45
N THR A 647 -34.68 -27.79 32.08
CA THR A 647 -33.59 -28.67 32.53
C THR A 647 -32.33 -28.43 31.74
N VAL A 648 -31.15 -28.69 32.32
CA VAL A 648 -29.85 -28.62 31.62
C VAL A 648 -29.85 -29.44 30.33
N GLU A 649 -30.48 -30.62 30.37
CA GLU A 649 -30.60 -31.50 29.20
C GLU A 649 -31.48 -30.87 28.09
N GLN A 650 -32.55 -30.17 28.45
CA GLN A 650 -33.38 -29.46 27.48
C GLN A 650 -32.59 -28.32 26.80
N ILE A 651 -31.84 -27.52 27.58
CA ILE A 651 -30.99 -26.45 27.01
C ILE A 651 -29.90 -27.04 26.11
N LYS A 652 -29.21 -28.12 26.54
CA LYS A 652 -28.23 -28.80 25.69
C LYS A 652 -28.84 -29.34 24.38
N ASN A 653 -30.05 -29.81 24.41
CA ASN A 653 -30.74 -30.28 23.20
C ASN A 653 -31.12 -29.09 22.28
N ILE A 654 -31.50 -27.96 22.83
CA ILE A 654 -31.78 -26.74 22.06
C ILE A 654 -30.47 -26.28 21.39
N ILE A 655 -29.38 -26.15 22.15
CA ILE A 655 -28.07 -25.74 21.63
C ILE A 655 -27.58 -26.72 20.54
N ALA A 656 -27.67 -28.03 20.80
CA ALA A 656 -27.31 -29.05 19.80
C ALA A 656 -28.14 -28.95 18.51
N GLY A 657 -29.41 -28.61 18.65
CA GLY A 657 -30.32 -28.39 17.51
C GLY A 657 -30.01 -27.13 16.69
N LEU A 658 -29.38 -26.14 17.31
CA LEU A 658 -28.97 -24.89 16.67
C LEU A 658 -27.59 -25.00 16.01
N HIS A 659 -26.77 -25.96 16.45
CA HIS A 659 -25.42 -26.13 15.95
C HIS A 659 -25.39 -26.46 14.45
N GLU A 660 -24.66 -25.69 13.68
CA GLU A 660 -24.56 -25.83 12.24
C GLU A 660 -23.16 -26.31 11.83
N VAL A 661 -23.10 -27.21 10.85
CA VAL A 661 -21.83 -27.69 10.30
C VAL A 661 -21.11 -26.58 9.53
N ASN A 662 -21.87 -25.70 8.89
CA ASN A 662 -21.36 -24.53 8.17
C ASN A 662 -22.21 -23.31 8.46
N PRO A 663 -21.91 -22.55 9.52
CA PRO A 663 -22.68 -21.37 9.92
C PRO A 663 -22.83 -20.30 8.83
N MET A 664 -21.83 -20.12 7.98
CA MET A 664 -21.85 -19.15 6.89
C MET A 664 -23.01 -19.40 5.90
N MET A 665 -23.36 -20.67 5.66
CA MET A 665 -24.42 -21.09 4.76
C MET A 665 -25.69 -21.57 5.47
N GLY A 666 -25.82 -21.30 6.75
CA GLY A 666 -26.85 -21.84 7.62
C GLY A 666 -28.13 -21.00 7.75
N HIS A 667 -28.80 -21.20 8.89
CA HIS A 667 -30.06 -20.55 9.26
C HIS A 667 -29.79 -19.18 9.88
N ARG A 668 -29.52 -18.18 9.04
CA ARG A 668 -29.16 -16.81 9.42
C ARG A 668 -29.80 -15.78 8.48
N GLY A 669 -29.69 -14.51 8.82
CA GLY A 669 -30.09 -13.40 7.97
C GLY A 669 -31.56 -13.44 7.55
N CYS A 670 -31.86 -13.24 6.28
CA CYS A 670 -33.24 -13.27 5.79
C CYS A 670 -33.93 -14.63 5.99
N ARG A 671 -33.17 -15.74 6.02
CA ARG A 671 -33.74 -17.08 6.30
C ARG A 671 -34.29 -17.16 7.70
N LEU A 672 -33.61 -16.53 8.67
CA LEU A 672 -34.08 -16.40 10.04
C LEU A 672 -35.33 -15.51 10.11
N ALA A 673 -35.33 -14.37 9.40
CA ALA A 673 -36.47 -13.47 9.33
C ALA A 673 -37.70 -14.09 8.63
N VAL A 674 -37.53 -15.04 7.71
CA VAL A 674 -38.60 -15.80 7.10
C VAL A 674 -39.17 -16.83 8.08
N SER A 675 -38.29 -17.53 8.84
CA SER A 675 -38.73 -18.55 9.80
C SER A 675 -39.35 -17.95 11.06
N TYR A 676 -38.86 -16.82 11.52
CA TYR A 676 -39.26 -16.10 12.72
C TYR A 676 -39.52 -14.62 12.39
N PRO A 677 -40.59 -14.29 11.66
CA PRO A 677 -40.89 -12.92 11.20
C PRO A 677 -41.06 -11.92 12.36
N GLU A 678 -41.39 -12.37 13.54
CA GLU A 678 -41.48 -11.58 14.75
C GLU A 678 -40.18 -10.86 15.12
N ILE A 679 -39.01 -11.40 14.72
CA ILE A 679 -37.72 -10.74 14.90
C ILE A 679 -37.68 -9.50 14.01
N ALA A 680 -37.99 -9.63 12.72
CA ALA A 680 -38.06 -8.51 11.78
C ALA A 680 -39.09 -7.47 12.18
N GLU A 681 -40.26 -7.90 12.69
CA GLU A 681 -41.29 -7.02 13.23
C GLU A 681 -40.75 -6.19 14.38
N MET A 682 -40.09 -6.80 15.35
CA MET A 682 -39.51 -6.11 16.52
C MET A 682 -38.45 -5.12 16.09
N GLN A 683 -37.50 -5.54 15.23
CA GLN A 683 -36.42 -4.65 14.78
C GLN A 683 -36.97 -3.47 13.99
N THR A 684 -38.01 -3.68 13.15
CA THR A 684 -38.68 -2.59 12.43
C THR A 684 -39.30 -1.60 13.40
N ARG A 685 -40.00 -2.09 14.44
CA ARG A 685 -40.59 -1.21 15.46
C ARG A 685 -39.53 -0.38 16.16
N ALA A 686 -38.42 -0.98 16.56
CA ALA A 686 -37.31 -0.27 17.22
C ALA A 686 -36.73 0.83 16.31
N VAL A 687 -36.44 0.51 15.04
CA VAL A 687 -35.90 1.46 14.07
C VAL A 687 -36.86 2.63 13.81
N ILE A 688 -38.15 2.33 13.53
CA ILE A 688 -39.13 3.36 13.14
C ILE A 688 -39.50 4.23 14.33
N LYS A 689 -39.70 3.65 15.52
CA LYS A 689 -39.99 4.42 16.74
C LYS A 689 -38.81 5.37 17.07
N ALA A 690 -37.58 4.87 17.04
CA ALA A 690 -36.39 5.69 17.25
C ALA A 690 -36.34 6.87 16.26
N ALA A 691 -36.55 6.61 15.00
CA ALA A 691 -36.58 7.64 13.96
C ALA A 691 -37.69 8.65 14.17
N LEU A 692 -38.91 8.21 14.51
CA LEU A 692 -40.05 9.09 14.82
C LEU A 692 -39.75 9.98 16.03
N ASN A 693 -39.18 9.42 17.10
CA ASN A 693 -38.80 10.16 18.31
C ASN A 693 -37.75 11.24 18.01
N VAL A 694 -36.74 10.90 17.25
CA VAL A 694 -35.68 11.87 16.87
C VAL A 694 -36.21 12.90 15.88
N GLN A 695 -36.99 12.49 14.87
CA GLN A 695 -37.62 13.40 13.92
C GLN A 695 -38.54 14.42 14.61
N ALA A 696 -39.27 13.99 15.65
CA ALA A 696 -40.10 14.90 16.43
C ALA A 696 -39.30 15.93 17.23
N ARG A 697 -38.11 15.55 17.70
CA ARG A 697 -37.18 16.48 18.39
C ARG A 697 -36.45 17.40 17.43
N HIS A 698 -36.16 16.92 16.20
CA HIS A 698 -35.39 17.63 15.17
C HIS A 698 -36.08 17.61 13.81
N PRO A 699 -37.18 18.36 13.63
CA PRO A 699 -37.98 18.31 12.40
C PRO A 699 -37.23 18.70 11.13
N ASP A 700 -36.15 19.48 11.26
CA ASP A 700 -35.30 19.99 10.17
C ASP A 700 -34.29 18.97 9.64
N TRP A 701 -34.09 17.85 10.34
CA TRP A 701 -33.11 16.85 9.92
C TRP A 701 -33.59 15.97 8.77
N ASN A 702 -34.88 15.84 8.57
CA ASN A 702 -35.49 15.05 7.49
C ASN A 702 -34.95 13.61 7.44
N LEU A 703 -35.01 12.90 8.56
CA LEU A 703 -34.50 11.54 8.70
C LEU A 703 -35.13 10.60 7.67
N VAL A 704 -34.28 9.75 7.07
CA VAL A 704 -34.69 8.67 6.18
C VAL A 704 -33.99 7.39 6.63
N PRO A 705 -34.59 6.59 7.52
CA PRO A 705 -34.04 5.29 7.90
C PRO A 705 -33.87 4.37 6.70
N GLU A 706 -32.76 3.70 6.60
CA GLU A 706 -32.44 2.70 5.59
C GLU A 706 -32.43 1.32 6.26
N ILE A 707 -33.43 0.47 5.98
CA ILE A 707 -33.51 -0.88 6.54
C ILE A 707 -32.92 -1.87 5.54
N MET A 708 -31.92 -2.61 5.95
CA MET A 708 -31.19 -3.55 5.11
C MET A 708 -31.44 -5.00 5.51
N ILE A 709 -31.99 -5.79 4.59
CA ILE A 709 -32.23 -7.22 4.76
C ILE A 709 -30.99 -7.98 4.27
N PRO A 710 -30.27 -8.72 5.15
CA PRO A 710 -29.06 -9.44 4.80
C PRO A 710 -29.33 -10.79 4.15
N LEU A 711 -28.33 -11.36 3.48
CA LEU A 711 -28.27 -12.73 3.00
C LEU A 711 -29.37 -13.12 1.99
N VAL A 712 -29.87 -12.15 1.24
CA VAL A 712 -30.90 -12.39 0.22
C VAL A 712 -30.29 -13.09 -1.00
N GLY A 713 -30.90 -14.20 -1.42
CA GLY A 713 -30.53 -14.93 -2.64
C GLY A 713 -31.68 -15.02 -3.66
N GLU A 714 -32.91 -14.72 -3.25
CA GLU A 714 -34.11 -14.82 -4.07
C GLU A 714 -35.02 -13.61 -3.86
N VAL A 715 -35.58 -13.03 -4.92
CA VAL A 715 -36.47 -11.85 -4.83
C VAL A 715 -37.70 -12.10 -3.97
N LYS A 716 -38.19 -13.32 -3.94
CA LYS A 716 -39.39 -13.66 -3.17
C LYS A 716 -39.17 -13.67 -1.67
N GLU A 717 -37.98 -14.11 -1.21
CA GLU A 717 -37.64 -14.03 0.21
C GLU A 717 -37.44 -12.58 0.65
N PHE A 718 -36.80 -11.76 -0.19
CA PHE A 718 -36.69 -10.33 0.05
C PHE A 718 -38.06 -9.68 0.16
N LYS A 719 -38.95 -9.95 -0.82
CA LYS A 719 -40.30 -9.39 -0.83
C LYS A 719 -41.08 -9.80 0.40
N TYR A 720 -41.00 -11.06 0.82
CA TYR A 720 -41.70 -11.53 2.02
C TYR A 720 -41.30 -10.74 3.26
N VAL A 721 -39.98 -10.57 3.50
CA VAL A 721 -39.49 -9.81 4.66
C VAL A 721 -39.80 -8.33 4.52
N LYS A 722 -39.69 -7.75 3.32
CA LYS A 722 -40.04 -6.36 3.04
C LYS A 722 -41.52 -6.09 3.34
N ASP A 723 -42.45 -7.00 2.95
CA ASP A 723 -43.89 -6.85 3.21
C ASP A 723 -44.14 -6.81 4.73
N VAL A 724 -43.42 -7.61 5.53
CA VAL A 724 -43.52 -7.56 6.99
C VAL A 724 -43.01 -6.21 7.52
N VAL A 725 -41.87 -5.74 7.04
CA VAL A 725 -41.30 -4.44 7.43
C VAL A 725 -42.22 -3.29 7.11
N CYS A 726 -42.73 -3.24 5.88
CA CYS A 726 -43.62 -2.16 5.44
C CYS A 726 -44.93 -2.14 6.21
N ALA A 727 -45.50 -3.30 6.50
CA ALA A 727 -46.74 -3.37 7.29
C ALA A 727 -46.56 -2.75 8.69
N VAL A 728 -45.48 -3.07 9.37
CA VAL A 728 -45.17 -2.53 10.70
C VAL A 728 -44.81 -1.03 10.64
N ALA A 729 -43.96 -0.66 9.69
CA ALA A 729 -43.46 0.72 9.56
C ALA A 729 -44.63 1.69 9.20
N ASP A 730 -45.45 1.33 8.23
CA ASP A 730 -46.55 2.18 7.75
C ASP A 730 -47.63 2.39 8.83
N GLU A 731 -47.90 1.36 9.64
CA GLU A 731 -48.83 1.45 10.77
C GLU A 731 -48.30 2.44 11.81
N LEU A 732 -47.04 2.30 12.24
CA LEU A 732 -46.43 3.17 13.23
C LEU A 732 -46.33 4.63 12.77
N ILE A 733 -45.95 4.86 11.51
CA ILE A 733 -45.83 6.21 10.94
C ILE A 733 -47.23 6.86 10.91
N LYS A 734 -48.25 6.11 10.45
CA LYS A 734 -49.65 6.60 10.42
C LYS A 734 -50.14 6.95 11.81
N ASP A 735 -49.90 6.11 12.80
CA ASP A 735 -50.38 6.31 14.16
C ASP A 735 -49.65 7.46 14.88
N SER A 736 -48.39 7.72 14.52
CA SER A 736 -47.62 8.82 15.09
C SER A 736 -48.04 10.21 14.63
N GLY A 737 -48.66 10.30 13.45
CA GLY A 737 -48.98 11.57 12.80
C GLY A 737 -47.77 12.37 12.33
N VAL A 738 -46.58 11.82 12.39
CA VAL A 738 -45.30 12.42 11.90
C VAL A 738 -45.03 11.92 10.48
N GLU A 739 -44.67 12.81 9.58
CA GLU A 739 -44.22 12.41 8.25
C GLU A 739 -42.81 11.86 8.33
N LEU A 740 -42.62 10.60 8.00
CA LEU A 740 -41.32 9.92 7.95
C LEU A 740 -41.25 9.08 6.69
N LYS A 741 -40.17 9.28 5.89
CA LYS A 741 -39.83 8.39 4.79
C LYS A 741 -38.79 7.37 5.27
N TYR A 742 -38.84 6.16 4.72
CA TYR A 742 -37.88 5.12 4.97
C TYR A 742 -37.60 4.36 3.69
N LEU A 743 -36.48 3.65 3.61
CA LEU A 743 -36.11 2.81 2.47
C LEU A 743 -35.87 1.38 2.96
N VAL A 744 -36.26 0.42 2.11
CA VAL A 744 -35.97 -1.01 2.35
C VAL A 744 -35.11 -1.53 1.21
N GLY A 745 -33.91 -1.96 1.53
CA GLY A 745 -32.97 -2.51 0.57
C GLY A 745 -32.29 -3.78 1.06
N THR A 746 -31.32 -4.24 0.35
CA THR A 746 -30.67 -5.51 0.66
C THR A 746 -29.15 -5.44 0.56
N MET A 747 -28.49 -6.36 1.27
CA MET A 747 -27.09 -6.64 1.09
C MET A 747 -26.91 -7.61 -0.08
N ILE A 748 -26.11 -7.24 -1.07
CA ILE A 748 -25.68 -8.13 -2.16
C ILE A 748 -24.39 -8.80 -1.71
N GLU A 749 -24.52 -10.01 -1.22
CA GLU A 749 -23.41 -10.78 -0.63
C GLU A 749 -23.39 -12.25 -1.04
N ILE A 750 -24.46 -12.70 -1.70
CA ILE A 750 -24.55 -14.04 -2.29
C ILE A 750 -24.33 -13.93 -3.80
N PRO A 751 -23.48 -14.75 -4.42
CA PRO A 751 -23.28 -14.71 -5.87
C PRO A 751 -24.56 -14.81 -6.69
N ARG A 752 -25.55 -15.61 -6.24
CA ARG A 752 -26.87 -15.69 -6.89
C ARG A 752 -27.59 -14.34 -6.89
N ALA A 753 -27.54 -13.61 -5.79
CA ALA A 753 -28.15 -12.27 -5.70
C ALA A 753 -27.51 -11.30 -6.71
N ALA A 754 -26.19 -11.34 -6.85
CA ALA A 754 -25.48 -10.53 -7.84
C ALA A 754 -25.89 -10.87 -9.29
N LEU A 755 -26.10 -12.16 -9.58
CA LEU A 755 -26.54 -12.65 -10.90
C LEU A 755 -28.00 -12.32 -11.22
N THR A 756 -28.87 -12.17 -10.21
CA THR A 756 -30.31 -11.86 -10.34
C THR A 756 -30.68 -10.47 -9.80
N ALA A 757 -29.70 -9.57 -9.83
CA ALA A 757 -29.84 -8.23 -9.25
C ALA A 757 -30.92 -7.38 -9.94
N ASP A 758 -31.20 -7.62 -11.21
CA ASP A 758 -32.29 -6.99 -11.95
C ASP A 758 -33.69 -7.38 -11.39
N GLU A 759 -33.86 -8.61 -10.96
CA GLU A 759 -35.09 -9.06 -10.34
C GLU A 759 -35.26 -8.47 -8.93
N ILE A 760 -34.17 -8.51 -8.14
CA ILE A 760 -34.17 -7.97 -6.77
C ILE A 760 -34.38 -6.45 -6.77
N ALA A 761 -33.86 -5.72 -7.74
CA ALA A 761 -34.00 -4.28 -7.87
C ALA A 761 -35.45 -3.83 -8.19
N ARG A 762 -36.35 -4.75 -8.57
CA ARG A 762 -37.80 -4.43 -8.69
C ARG A 762 -38.41 -4.12 -7.34
N GLU A 763 -37.91 -4.75 -6.30
CA GLU A 763 -38.41 -4.63 -4.93
C GLU A 763 -37.48 -3.81 -4.03
N ALA A 764 -36.18 -3.97 -4.14
CA ALA A 764 -35.21 -3.28 -3.31
C ALA A 764 -34.99 -1.83 -3.78
N GLU A 765 -34.88 -0.91 -2.82
CA GLU A 765 -34.70 0.52 -3.07
C GLU A 765 -33.23 0.95 -3.01
N PHE A 766 -32.36 0.12 -2.43
CA PHE A 766 -30.91 0.28 -2.48
C PHE A 766 -30.21 -1.08 -2.40
N PHE A 767 -28.97 -1.12 -2.87
CA PHE A 767 -28.05 -2.25 -2.68
C PHE A 767 -26.83 -1.81 -1.88
N SER A 768 -26.41 -2.63 -0.92
CA SER A 768 -25.13 -2.53 -0.26
C SER A 768 -24.36 -3.83 -0.49
N PHE A 769 -23.17 -3.75 -1.08
CA PHE A 769 -22.36 -4.94 -1.34
C PHE A 769 -21.68 -5.40 -0.05
N GLY A 770 -22.03 -6.58 0.45
CA GLY A 770 -21.38 -7.27 1.56
C GLY A 770 -20.18 -8.06 1.04
N THR A 771 -19.08 -7.40 0.75
CA THR A 771 -17.94 -8.00 0.04
C THR A 771 -17.21 -9.07 0.82
N ASN A 772 -17.36 -9.15 2.15
CA ASN A 772 -16.77 -10.23 2.95
C ASN A 772 -17.42 -11.58 2.57
N ASP A 773 -18.74 -11.70 2.69
CA ASP A 773 -19.47 -12.93 2.34
C ASP A 773 -19.46 -13.19 0.84
N LEU A 774 -19.56 -12.14 0.02
CA LEU A 774 -19.45 -12.29 -1.44
C LEU A 774 -18.10 -12.87 -1.85
N THR A 775 -17.01 -12.48 -1.19
CA THR A 775 -15.67 -13.04 -1.42
C THR A 775 -15.61 -14.50 -0.98
N GLN A 776 -16.06 -14.81 0.26
CA GLN A 776 -16.07 -16.18 0.77
C GLN A 776 -16.81 -17.14 -0.16
N MET A 777 -18.01 -16.76 -0.57
CA MET A 777 -18.87 -17.60 -1.43
C MET A 777 -18.38 -17.70 -2.88
N THR A 778 -17.72 -16.66 -3.38
CA THR A 778 -17.14 -16.67 -4.73
C THR A 778 -15.90 -17.52 -4.81
N PHE A 779 -14.99 -17.44 -3.81
CA PHE A 779 -13.80 -18.29 -3.72
C PHE A 779 -14.10 -19.69 -3.19
N GLY A 780 -15.19 -19.87 -2.44
CA GLY A 780 -15.58 -21.17 -1.89
C GLY A 780 -14.77 -21.58 -0.65
N PHE A 781 -14.26 -20.62 0.13
CA PHE A 781 -13.59 -20.86 1.41
C PHE A 781 -13.94 -19.81 2.46
N SER A 782 -13.88 -20.23 3.72
CA SER A 782 -14.14 -19.36 4.87
C SER A 782 -12.93 -18.46 5.16
N ARG A 783 -13.20 -17.20 5.52
CA ARG A 783 -12.19 -16.25 6.00
C ARG A 783 -11.44 -16.78 7.22
N ASP A 784 -12.15 -17.41 8.15
CA ASP A 784 -11.61 -17.88 9.42
C ASP A 784 -10.69 -19.11 9.23
N ASP A 785 -10.96 -19.93 8.21
CA ASP A 785 -10.13 -21.09 7.87
C ASP A 785 -9.01 -20.80 6.87
N ALA A 786 -9.07 -19.70 6.15
CA ALA A 786 -8.17 -19.40 5.02
C ALA A 786 -6.69 -19.31 5.44
N ALA A 787 -6.40 -18.86 6.66
CA ALA A 787 -5.04 -18.78 7.18
C ALA A 787 -4.28 -20.12 7.16
N LYS A 788 -4.99 -21.25 7.19
CA LYS A 788 -4.40 -22.61 7.17
C LYS A 788 -3.69 -22.93 5.85
N PHE A 789 -4.06 -22.30 4.74
CA PHE A 789 -3.53 -22.60 3.40
C PHE A 789 -3.05 -21.39 2.61
N LEU A 790 -3.49 -20.17 2.91
CA LEU A 790 -3.11 -18.98 2.16
C LEU A 790 -1.59 -18.73 2.14
N GLY A 791 -0.88 -19.12 3.21
CA GLY A 791 0.59 -19.05 3.23
C GLY A 791 1.23 -19.84 2.07
N ALA A 792 0.79 -21.09 1.85
CA ALA A 792 1.27 -21.90 0.73
C ALA A 792 0.89 -21.31 -0.65
N TYR A 793 -0.29 -20.66 -0.75
CA TYR A 793 -0.71 -19.99 -1.98
C TYR A 793 0.17 -18.78 -2.31
N TYR A 794 0.61 -18.02 -1.30
CA TYR A 794 1.57 -16.93 -1.50
C TYR A 794 2.96 -17.45 -1.87
N ASP A 795 3.45 -18.50 -1.23
CA ASP A 795 4.75 -19.11 -1.52
C ASP A 795 4.80 -19.65 -2.96
N HIS A 796 3.71 -20.26 -3.42
CA HIS A 796 3.56 -20.74 -4.79
C HIS A 796 3.12 -19.67 -5.80
N LYS A 797 2.99 -18.39 -5.36
CA LYS A 797 2.60 -17.25 -6.22
C LYS A 797 1.24 -17.43 -6.91
N ILE A 798 0.32 -18.15 -6.26
CA ILE A 798 -1.05 -18.35 -6.75
C ILE A 798 -1.88 -17.10 -6.49
N TYR A 799 -1.74 -16.50 -5.30
CA TYR A 799 -2.31 -15.21 -4.96
C TYR A 799 -1.21 -14.18 -4.72
N GLU A 800 -1.41 -12.96 -5.22
CA GLU A 800 -0.51 -11.83 -4.98
C GLU A 800 -0.88 -11.04 -3.73
N SER A 801 -2.14 -11.09 -3.30
CA SER A 801 -2.66 -10.41 -2.10
C SER A 801 -3.77 -11.22 -1.44
N ASP A 802 -4.08 -10.88 -0.19
CA ASP A 802 -5.21 -11.44 0.55
C ASP A 802 -6.53 -10.93 -0.05
N PRO A 803 -7.42 -11.83 -0.54
CA PRO A 803 -8.70 -11.44 -1.12
C PRO A 803 -9.68 -10.82 -0.10
N PHE A 804 -9.43 -10.95 1.20
CA PHE A 804 -10.20 -10.31 2.26
C PHE A 804 -9.67 -8.91 2.63
N ALA A 805 -8.40 -8.62 2.37
CA ALA A 805 -7.82 -7.29 2.57
C ALA A 805 -8.12 -6.36 1.39
N ARG A 806 -8.25 -6.94 0.18
CA ARG A 806 -8.54 -6.23 -1.06
C ARG A 806 -9.57 -6.98 -1.87
N VAL A 807 -10.47 -6.22 -2.50
CA VAL A 807 -11.45 -6.82 -3.39
C VAL A 807 -10.77 -7.50 -4.59
N ASP A 808 -11.12 -8.75 -4.82
CA ASP A 808 -10.77 -9.44 -6.05
C ASP A 808 -11.50 -8.79 -7.23
N GLN A 809 -10.78 -8.05 -8.04
CA GLN A 809 -11.36 -7.30 -9.17
C GLN A 809 -11.77 -8.20 -10.34
N ILE A 810 -11.30 -9.46 -10.37
CA ILE A 810 -11.52 -10.41 -11.46
C ILE A 810 -12.82 -11.18 -11.25
N GLY A 811 -12.98 -11.93 -10.16
CA GLY A 811 -14.15 -12.75 -9.84
C GLY A 811 -15.23 -11.94 -9.13
N VAL A 812 -14.96 -11.55 -7.90
CA VAL A 812 -15.88 -10.75 -7.06
C VAL A 812 -16.23 -9.43 -7.74
N GLY A 813 -15.23 -8.75 -8.30
CA GLY A 813 -15.43 -7.49 -9.00
C GLY A 813 -16.30 -7.59 -10.24
N LYS A 814 -16.32 -8.72 -10.96
CA LYS A 814 -17.28 -8.96 -12.03
C LYS A 814 -18.71 -9.02 -11.50
N LEU A 815 -18.91 -9.72 -10.38
CA LEU A 815 -20.23 -9.82 -9.75
C LEU A 815 -20.74 -8.45 -9.30
N VAL A 816 -19.88 -7.64 -8.69
CA VAL A 816 -20.23 -6.26 -8.29
C VAL A 816 -20.66 -5.42 -9.49
N LYS A 817 -19.85 -5.40 -10.56
CA LYS A 817 -20.16 -4.65 -11.80
C LYS A 817 -21.44 -5.15 -12.46
N MET A 818 -21.65 -6.46 -12.52
CA MET A 818 -22.87 -7.05 -13.08
C MET A 818 -24.11 -6.63 -12.28
N ALA A 819 -24.05 -6.75 -10.97
CA ALA A 819 -25.16 -6.39 -10.09
C ALA A 819 -25.48 -4.89 -10.14
N ALA A 820 -24.45 -4.03 -10.10
CA ALA A 820 -24.63 -2.58 -10.23
C ALA A 820 -25.29 -2.19 -11.56
N LYS A 821 -24.82 -2.75 -12.67
CA LYS A 821 -25.36 -2.49 -14.00
C LYS A 821 -26.79 -3.02 -14.14
N ALA A 822 -27.04 -4.25 -13.73
CA ALA A 822 -28.35 -4.89 -13.83
C ALA A 822 -29.37 -4.21 -12.91
N GLY A 823 -28.98 -3.89 -11.69
CA GLY A 823 -29.84 -3.18 -10.74
C GLY A 823 -30.28 -1.81 -11.27
N ARG A 824 -29.34 -1.00 -11.75
CA ARG A 824 -29.66 0.32 -12.33
C ARG A 824 -30.39 0.27 -13.66
N ALA A 825 -30.25 -0.79 -14.43
CA ALA A 825 -31.07 -1.00 -15.63
C ALA A 825 -32.56 -1.19 -15.29
N THR A 826 -32.84 -1.81 -14.14
CA THR A 826 -34.21 -2.01 -13.64
C THR A 826 -34.75 -0.79 -12.86
N ARG A 827 -33.89 -0.23 -11.98
CA ARG A 827 -34.21 0.94 -11.15
C ARG A 827 -33.09 1.99 -11.36
N PRO A 828 -33.29 2.99 -12.24
CA PRO A 828 -32.26 3.98 -12.56
C PRO A 828 -31.76 4.80 -11.37
N ASP A 829 -32.59 5.02 -10.37
CA ASP A 829 -32.31 5.73 -9.12
C ASP A 829 -31.83 4.83 -7.97
N LEU A 830 -31.51 3.55 -8.28
CA LEU A 830 -31.02 2.61 -7.29
C LEU A 830 -29.70 3.13 -6.66
N HIS A 831 -29.74 3.32 -5.36
CA HIS A 831 -28.57 3.74 -4.59
C HIS A 831 -27.65 2.54 -4.30
N LEU A 832 -26.39 2.66 -4.63
CA LEU A 832 -25.42 1.58 -4.58
C LEU A 832 -24.27 1.93 -3.64
N GLY A 833 -24.00 1.05 -2.70
CA GLY A 833 -22.87 1.21 -1.79
C GLY A 833 -22.17 -0.11 -1.48
N VAL A 834 -21.08 -0.03 -0.74
CA VAL A 834 -20.35 -1.17 -0.18
C VAL A 834 -20.15 -0.98 1.31
N CYS A 835 -20.31 -2.03 2.09
CA CYS A 835 -20.11 -2.00 3.53
C CYS A 835 -19.14 -3.09 4.04
N GLY A 836 -18.58 -3.92 3.17
CA GLY A 836 -17.54 -4.89 3.54
C GLY A 836 -16.22 -4.21 3.92
N GLU A 837 -15.29 -4.98 4.46
CA GLU A 837 -13.94 -4.51 4.91
C GLU A 837 -13.17 -3.78 3.79
N HIS A 838 -13.44 -4.12 2.54
CA HIS A 838 -12.84 -3.51 1.35
C HIS A 838 -13.18 -2.02 1.17
N GLY A 839 -14.25 -1.52 1.79
CA GLY A 839 -14.67 -0.12 1.69
C GLY A 839 -13.66 0.90 2.24
N GLY A 840 -12.70 0.44 3.05
CA GLY A 840 -11.61 1.24 3.60
C GLY A 840 -10.25 1.03 2.93
N ASP A 841 -10.13 0.13 1.94
CA ASP A 841 -8.88 -0.10 1.21
C ASP A 841 -8.79 0.82 -0.02
N PRO A 842 -7.70 1.61 -0.19
CA PRO A 842 -7.58 2.58 -1.29
C PRO A 842 -7.75 1.99 -2.69
N SER A 843 -7.18 0.81 -2.95
CA SER A 843 -7.29 0.16 -4.26
C SER A 843 -8.71 -0.34 -4.55
N SER A 844 -9.40 -0.81 -3.52
CA SER A 844 -10.80 -1.23 -3.60
C SER A 844 -11.73 -0.02 -3.77
N VAL A 845 -11.45 1.10 -3.10
CA VAL A 845 -12.19 2.37 -3.28
C VAL A 845 -12.08 2.86 -4.74
N GLU A 846 -10.89 2.83 -5.34
CA GLU A 846 -10.71 3.15 -6.77
C GLU A 846 -11.56 2.22 -7.66
N PHE A 847 -11.58 0.92 -7.33
CA PHE A 847 -12.41 -0.04 -8.05
C PHE A 847 -13.91 0.28 -7.93
N PHE A 848 -14.42 0.58 -6.72
CA PHE A 848 -15.82 0.91 -6.50
C PHE A 848 -16.22 2.23 -7.19
N HIS A 849 -15.31 3.21 -7.22
CA HIS A 849 -15.48 4.41 -8.02
C HIS A 849 -15.68 4.07 -9.51
N LYS A 850 -14.79 3.25 -10.09
CA LYS A 850 -14.87 2.82 -11.49
C LYS A 850 -16.09 1.93 -11.78
N ALA A 851 -16.57 1.17 -10.77
CA ALA A 851 -17.80 0.38 -10.86
C ALA A 851 -19.08 1.23 -10.80
N GLY A 852 -18.96 2.51 -10.45
CA GLY A 852 -20.05 3.47 -10.45
C GLY A 852 -20.93 3.39 -9.20
N LEU A 853 -20.38 2.98 -8.05
CA LEU A 853 -21.08 3.05 -6.78
C LEU A 853 -21.26 4.52 -6.32
N ASP A 854 -22.21 4.75 -5.44
CA ASP A 854 -22.52 6.08 -4.87
C ASP A 854 -21.75 6.34 -3.58
N TYR A 855 -21.50 5.29 -2.78
CA TYR A 855 -20.74 5.40 -1.55
C TYR A 855 -19.91 4.17 -1.23
N VAL A 856 -18.89 4.37 -0.40
CA VAL A 856 -18.17 3.32 0.33
C VAL A 856 -18.39 3.50 1.82
N SER A 857 -18.40 2.41 2.58
CA SER A 857 -18.54 2.44 4.03
C SER A 857 -17.43 1.62 4.68
N CYS A 858 -16.81 2.17 5.72
CA CYS A 858 -15.66 1.58 6.40
C CYS A 858 -15.68 1.90 7.90
N SER A 859 -14.77 1.29 8.66
CA SER A 859 -14.62 1.62 10.08
C SER A 859 -14.28 3.12 10.27
N PRO A 860 -14.62 3.73 11.43
CA PRO A 860 -14.47 5.17 11.65
C PRO A 860 -13.08 5.72 11.33
N PHE A 861 -12.03 5.05 11.76
CA PHE A 861 -10.64 5.49 11.54
C PHE A 861 -10.17 5.37 10.09
N ARG A 862 -10.87 4.61 9.25
CA ARG A 862 -10.58 4.53 7.82
C ARG A 862 -11.32 5.58 6.98
N VAL A 863 -12.23 6.33 7.56
CA VAL A 863 -13.00 7.37 6.84
C VAL A 863 -12.09 8.40 6.16
N PRO A 864 -11.05 8.98 6.80
CA PRO A 864 -10.15 9.91 6.10
C PRO A 864 -9.36 9.26 4.97
N ILE A 865 -8.95 8.00 5.14
CA ILE A 865 -8.24 7.22 4.11
C ILE A 865 -9.14 7.03 2.89
N ALA A 866 -10.39 6.61 3.11
CA ALA A 866 -11.37 6.40 2.04
C ALA A 866 -11.73 7.73 1.32
N ARG A 867 -11.86 8.84 2.05
CA ARG A 867 -12.10 10.18 1.48
C ARG A 867 -10.96 10.59 0.54
N LEU A 868 -9.73 10.43 0.97
CA LEU A 868 -8.55 10.72 0.15
C LEU A 868 -8.46 9.80 -1.06
N ALA A 869 -8.66 8.48 -0.87
CA ALA A 869 -8.64 7.50 -1.95
C ALA A 869 -9.74 7.76 -2.99
N ALA A 870 -10.95 8.14 -2.55
CA ALA A 870 -12.05 8.51 -3.44
C ALA A 870 -11.73 9.75 -4.29
N ALA A 871 -11.07 10.76 -3.71
CA ALA A 871 -10.60 11.93 -4.45
C ALA A 871 -9.52 11.56 -5.48
N GLN A 872 -8.55 10.76 -5.07
CA GLN A 872 -7.49 10.28 -5.96
C GLN A 872 -8.03 9.43 -7.10
N ALA A 873 -9.08 8.64 -6.88
CA ALA A 873 -9.74 7.87 -7.94
C ALA A 873 -10.30 8.77 -9.04
N VAL A 874 -10.93 9.90 -8.69
CA VAL A 874 -11.42 10.90 -9.66
C VAL A 874 -10.25 11.54 -10.40
N ILE A 875 -9.22 11.98 -9.67
CA ILE A 875 -8.04 12.63 -10.25
C ILE A 875 -7.37 11.70 -11.27
N LYS A 876 -7.19 10.45 -10.91
CA LYS A 876 -6.58 9.44 -11.78
C LYS A 876 -7.45 9.15 -13.01
N GLU A 877 -8.78 9.05 -12.85
CA GLU A 877 -9.70 8.88 -13.97
C GLU A 877 -9.62 10.04 -14.98
N GLU A 878 -9.49 11.27 -14.49
CA GLU A 878 -9.32 12.45 -15.34
C GLU A 878 -7.96 12.46 -16.05
N GLU A 879 -6.89 12.05 -15.36
CA GLU A 879 -5.56 11.93 -15.97
C GLU A 879 -5.54 10.84 -17.04
N GLU A 880 -6.16 9.68 -16.80
CA GLU A 880 -6.30 8.58 -17.76
C GLU A 880 -7.06 9.06 -19.01
N LYS A 881 -8.20 9.73 -18.85
CA LYS A 881 -8.99 10.28 -19.97
C LYS A 881 -8.23 11.34 -20.77
N ASN A 882 -7.50 12.23 -20.08
CA ASN A 882 -6.68 13.24 -20.75
C ASN A 882 -5.52 12.60 -21.53
N ALA A 883 -4.88 11.56 -20.98
CA ALA A 883 -3.81 10.83 -21.64
C ALA A 883 -4.34 10.08 -22.87
N GLU A 884 -5.49 9.42 -22.77
CA GLU A 884 -6.15 8.74 -23.89
C GLU A 884 -6.53 9.73 -25.01
N SER A 885 -7.12 10.88 -24.64
CA SER A 885 -7.47 11.93 -25.59
C SER A 885 -6.24 12.47 -26.32
N LYS A 886 -5.15 12.71 -25.58
CA LYS A 886 -3.88 13.17 -26.17
C LYS A 886 -3.26 12.10 -27.07
N ALA A 887 -3.25 10.84 -26.64
CA ALA A 887 -2.74 9.73 -27.45
C ALA A 887 -3.54 9.56 -28.76
N ALA A 888 -4.87 9.69 -28.70
CA ALA A 888 -5.73 9.67 -29.89
C ALA A 888 -5.44 10.85 -30.82
N GLU A 889 -5.23 12.03 -30.28
CA GLU A 889 -4.85 13.22 -31.05
C GLU A 889 -3.47 13.07 -31.71
N ASP A 890 -2.48 12.54 -30.99
CA ASP A 890 -1.14 12.30 -31.51
C ASP A 890 -1.13 11.17 -32.57
N ALA A 891 -1.92 10.12 -32.38
CA ALA A 891 -2.12 9.07 -33.39
C ALA A 891 -2.77 9.62 -34.65
N LEU A 892 -3.77 10.47 -34.53
CA LEU A 892 -4.41 11.13 -35.68
C LEU A 892 -3.43 12.05 -36.40
N LYS A 893 -2.63 12.83 -35.69
CA LYS A 893 -1.56 13.67 -36.29
C LYS A 893 -0.53 12.82 -37.03
N ALA A 894 -0.10 11.70 -36.46
CA ALA A 894 0.84 10.79 -37.09
C ALA A 894 0.25 10.16 -38.38
N GLU A 895 -1.02 9.74 -38.36
CA GLU A 895 -1.71 9.20 -39.50
C GLU A 895 -1.84 10.24 -40.64
N ILE A 896 -2.23 11.47 -40.30
CA ILE A 896 -2.30 12.60 -41.25
C ILE A 896 -0.93 12.86 -41.85
N THR A 897 0.13 12.92 -41.03
CA THR A 897 1.50 13.15 -41.51
C THR A 897 1.94 12.05 -42.48
N ALA A 898 1.70 10.78 -42.14
CA ALA A 898 2.03 9.65 -43.02
C ALA A 898 1.26 9.70 -44.35
N ARG A 899 -0.03 10.06 -44.31
CA ARG A 899 -0.84 10.24 -45.55
C ARG A 899 -0.33 11.40 -46.41
N VAL A 900 0.09 12.50 -45.79
CA VAL A 900 0.68 13.65 -46.48
C VAL A 900 2.02 13.28 -47.11
N GLU A 901 2.87 12.53 -46.43
CA GLU A 901 4.15 12.06 -46.96
C GLU A 901 3.96 11.07 -48.13
N ALA A 902 3.01 10.13 -47.97
CA ALA A 902 2.65 9.21 -49.05
C ALA A 902 2.11 9.95 -50.28
N ALA A 903 1.26 10.95 -50.09
CA ALA A 903 0.76 11.79 -51.19
C ALA A 903 1.88 12.60 -51.84
N ARG A 904 2.84 13.14 -51.06
CA ARG A 904 4.03 13.81 -51.62
C ARG A 904 4.92 12.86 -52.43
N ALA A 905 5.14 11.66 -51.91
CA ALA A 905 5.92 10.63 -52.63
C ALA A 905 5.25 10.22 -53.93
N ALA A 906 3.92 10.01 -53.95
CA ALA A 906 3.15 9.69 -55.12
C ALA A 906 3.15 10.84 -56.17
N LEU A 907 3.04 12.08 -55.71
CA LEU A 907 3.15 13.27 -56.58
C LEU A 907 4.55 13.41 -57.19
N LYS A 908 5.60 13.12 -56.40
CA LYS A 908 6.98 13.13 -56.90
C LYS A 908 7.20 12.04 -57.92
N ASP A 909 6.77 10.80 -57.69
CA ASP A 909 6.86 9.68 -58.61
C ASP A 909 6.08 9.97 -59.92
N ALA A 910 4.89 10.56 -59.82
CA ALA A 910 4.12 10.99 -60.96
C ALA A 910 4.82 12.11 -61.73
N ALA A 911 5.46 13.07 -61.07
CA ALA A 911 6.24 14.12 -61.72
C ALA A 911 7.48 13.57 -62.45
N ASP A 912 8.22 12.65 -61.79
CA ASP A 912 9.40 12.01 -62.38
C ASP A 912 9.05 11.15 -63.59
N LYS A 913 7.94 10.39 -63.52
CA LYS A 913 7.42 9.61 -64.69
C LYS A 913 6.96 10.54 -65.78
N PHE A 914 6.35 11.67 -65.45
CA PHE A 914 5.91 12.63 -66.48
C PHE A 914 7.08 13.36 -67.17
N GLN A 915 8.15 13.67 -66.41
CA GLN A 915 9.36 14.28 -66.96
C GLN A 915 10.08 13.35 -67.98
N VAL A 916 10.04 12.02 -67.72
CA VAL A 916 10.55 10.99 -68.62
C VAL A 916 9.71 10.92 -69.87
N VAL A 917 8.38 11.01 -69.82
CA VAL A 917 7.45 10.95 -70.95
C VAL A 917 7.48 12.26 -71.77
N ALA A 918 7.68 13.40 -71.07
CA ALA A 918 7.74 14.72 -71.71
C ALA A 918 9.05 14.98 -72.50
N SER A 919 10.12 14.21 -72.23
CA SER A 919 11.36 14.34 -72.97
C SER A 919 11.25 13.78 -74.42
N ASP A 920 10.19 13.01 -74.67
CA ASP A 920 10.06 12.31 -75.99
C ASP A 920 8.93 12.83 -76.88
N LYS A 921 8.16 13.87 -76.50
CA LYS A 921 7.02 14.40 -77.32
C LYS A 921 6.83 15.91 -77.22
N THR A 922 6.23 16.47 -78.39
CA THR A 922 6.02 17.88 -78.72
C THR A 922 5.52 18.86 -77.63
N ASP A 923 5.80 20.18 -77.87
CA ASP A 923 5.61 21.31 -76.95
C ASP A 923 4.17 21.48 -76.35
N ASP A 924 3.14 21.06 -77.05
CA ASP A 924 1.73 21.15 -76.58
C ASP A 924 1.45 20.27 -75.33
N LEU A 925 2.17 19.15 -75.22
CA LEU A 925 2.04 18.28 -74.04
C LEU A 925 2.76 18.84 -72.80
N LYS A 926 3.81 19.62 -72.99
CA LYS A 926 4.53 20.32 -71.88
C LYS A 926 3.69 21.39 -71.25
N ASP A 927 2.94 22.12 -72.06
CA ASP A 927 2.07 23.22 -71.62
C ASP A 927 0.83 22.65 -70.87
N PHE A 928 0.22 21.57 -71.35
CA PHE A 928 -0.87 20.90 -70.66
C PHE A 928 -0.41 20.32 -69.32
N ALA A 929 0.76 19.75 -69.24
CA ALA A 929 1.38 19.23 -68.00
C ALA A 929 1.69 20.33 -66.99
N ALA A 930 2.21 21.47 -67.46
CA ALA A 930 2.51 22.61 -66.58
C ALA A 930 1.22 23.18 -65.97
N VAL A 931 0.10 23.21 -66.74
CA VAL A 931 -1.21 23.65 -66.26
C VAL A 931 -1.82 22.65 -65.25
N ALA A 932 -1.75 21.34 -65.52
CA ALA A 932 -2.22 20.28 -64.65
C ALA A 932 -1.43 20.25 -63.34
N PHE A 933 -0.11 20.40 -63.38
CA PHE A 933 0.76 20.47 -62.20
C PHE A 933 0.50 21.71 -61.34
N LYS A 934 0.22 22.85 -62.00
CA LYS A 934 -0.14 24.12 -61.33
C LYS A 934 -1.49 23.99 -60.61
N SER A 935 -2.47 23.33 -61.20
CA SER A 935 -3.80 23.06 -60.62
C SER A 935 -3.72 22.08 -59.43
N LEU A 936 -2.93 21.01 -59.52
CA LEU A 936 -2.69 20.07 -58.44
C LEU A 936 -1.95 20.73 -57.28
N ARG A 937 -1.00 21.59 -57.53
CA ARG A 937 -0.27 22.34 -56.51
C ARG A 937 -1.17 23.37 -55.83
N ALA A 938 -2.04 24.05 -56.58
CA ALA A 938 -3.02 24.99 -56.01
C ALA A 938 -4.06 24.29 -55.14
N GLY A 939 -4.59 23.12 -55.54
CA GLY A 939 -5.49 22.30 -54.72
C GLY A 939 -4.83 21.78 -53.46
N TRP A 940 -3.53 21.45 -53.52
CA TRP A 940 -2.74 21.07 -52.35
C TRP A 940 -2.55 22.22 -51.37
N GLU A 941 -2.21 23.41 -51.82
CA GLU A 941 -2.02 24.60 -50.97
C GLU A 941 -3.34 25.03 -50.30
N GLU A 942 -4.47 24.86 -51.01
CA GLU A 942 -5.81 25.16 -50.46
C GLU A 942 -6.23 24.11 -49.42
N ALA A 943 -5.98 22.82 -49.65
CA ALA A 943 -6.20 21.75 -48.66
C ALA A 943 -5.33 21.95 -47.41
N LYS A 944 -4.07 22.36 -47.58
CA LYS A 944 -3.17 22.71 -46.49
C LYS A 944 -3.67 23.91 -45.72
N LYS A 945 -4.14 24.95 -46.38
CA LYS A 945 -4.66 26.16 -45.76
C LYS A 945 -5.95 25.87 -44.96
N THR A 946 -6.82 25.02 -45.46
CA THR A 946 -8.04 24.56 -44.78
C THR A 946 -7.69 23.70 -43.53
N PHE A 947 -6.64 22.88 -43.62
CA PHE A 947 -6.13 22.11 -42.48
C PHE A 947 -5.55 23.03 -41.39
N ASP A 948 -4.72 24.01 -41.75
CA ASP A 948 -4.10 24.95 -40.80
C ASP A 948 -5.15 25.86 -40.15
N GLN A 949 -6.19 26.27 -40.85
CA GLN A 949 -7.32 27.07 -40.33
C GLN A 949 -8.20 26.25 -39.35
N ASN A 950 -8.41 24.96 -39.61
CA ASN A 950 -9.12 24.08 -38.68
C ASN A 950 -8.31 23.75 -37.40
N LYS A 951 -6.99 23.94 -37.48
CA LYS A 951 -6.10 23.78 -36.33
C LYS A 951 -6.10 25.02 -35.39
N GLU A 952 -6.33 26.22 -35.94
CA GLU A 952 -6.41 27.47 -35.17
C GLU A 952 -7.80 27.69 -34.54
N ASN A 953 -8.84 27.01 -35.02
CA ASN A 953 -10.23 27.12 -34.54
C ASN A 953 -10.65 26.04 -33.53
N LYS A 954 -9.72 25.19 -33.10
CA LYS A 954 -9.88 24.24 -31.98
C LYS A 954 -8.90 24.56 -30.87
#